data_86bfe9af89600940e0ae6a65a8c5566d
#
_entry.id   86bfe9af89600940e0ae6a65a8c5566d
#
_cell.length_a   1.000
_cell.length_b   1.000
_cell.length_c   1.000
_cell.angle_alpha   90.00
_cell.angle_beta   90.00
_cell.angle_gamma   90.00
#
_symmetry.space_group_name_H-M   'P 1'
#
loop_
_entity.id
_entity.type
_entity.pdbx_description
1 polymer ?
#
loop_
_entity_poly.entity_id
_entity_poly.type
_entity_poly.pdbx_seq_one_letter_code
_entity_poly.pdbx_strand_id
1 'polypeptide(L)'
;MEHVTSRRHVVDMCRTLLDRGYLKATEGNVSVRVPGHRLYAVTPSNYDYARMRTEDICIVDFDGKHVPDPGGTGLAPSIECGMHANIYRERSDVNAIVHTHQPYASALAFLRRPIPALTDEQARFLGRQVAVVDYAPSGTGFLARNVQKKITSGDNAFILANHGIVALGTDPDRAVFTMALLEKVSLAYLLALITESGKVYTIPAAIREVALTKLRADQKRIAAQVDKSVPPVRVAVEEPLPSADEVAARIAAGTLGGTSAGTLGGDLPATTAPPAEVPGAESARLGYAISTYPDVDDTMRRLKALVAQPPRGLRHDALLDVLGWFDAKCRVSRELTDRASKRIPGGVQHNLAFNYPFPLAVDRADGAYLTDRDGNSYIDFLQAGGPTILGSNYAPVNEKVAEVVRESGPVTGLFHEYELKLAEAIHRYLPHVEMYRSLGSGTEGVMAAVRAARAFTGKNIVVKVGGAYHGWSDTLVYGLRVPGSYRMNAKGIPFGATSQTREAFPHDLDTLRRKLIENRLRGGTAAVVVEPVGPESGTRPVPFDFNAKVRELCDEFGALLVFDEVVTGFRVGMGGAAGYFGVTPDLTVLGKAVSGGYPMAGGVGGREDVMAVFGSGLDGKSGAHIQVGGTLSANPLSCAAGYFAIEEMARTNAPVIAGRAGDRLTRGLQRLVDRYGLPYVAYNQGSIVHLECSGVMLLDTRHPVKLLKENKTRKTVMEQMGAAYAAHGIITLAGSRMYLSMADTDAVVDEALARFDQVFALVEGV
;
A
#
# COMPACT_ATOMS: atom_id res chain seq x y z
N MET A 1 10.37 -40.09 28.69
CA MET A 1 9.90 -38.70 28.76
C MET A 1 8.39 -38.72 28.94
N GLU A 2 7.91 -38.22 30.03
CA GLU A 2 6.49 -38.13 30.36
C GLU A 2 5.85 -36.85 29.78
N HIS A 3 4.52 -36.86 29.64
CA HIS A 3 3.74 -35.68 29.19
C HIS A 3 4.15 -35.07 27.84
N VAL A 4 4.57 -35.91 26.88
CA VAL A 4 5.10 -35.50 25.56
C VAL A 4 4.16 -34.58 24.80
N THR A 5 2.85 -34.82 24.85
CA THR A 5 1.85 -34.00 24.14
C THR A 5 1.82 -32.56 24.68
N SER A 6 1.77 -32.37 26.01
CA SER A 6 1.77 -31.01 26.60
C SER A 6 3.09 -30.28 26.32
N ARG A 7 4.23 -30.98 26.35
CA ARG A 7 5.54 -30.42 26.00
C ARG A 7 5.58 -29.97 24.53
N ARG A 8 5.08 -30.81 23.62
CA ARG A 8 5.01 -30.47 22.19
C ARG A 8 4.15 -29.24 21.97
N HIS A 9 2.99 -29.14 22.60
CA HIS A 9 2.13 -27.96 22.50
C HIS A 9 2.88 -26.69 22.95
N VAL A 10 3.70 -26.72 23.99
CA VAL A 10 4.51 -25.56 24.39
C VAL A 10 5.49 -25.17 23.28
N VAL A 11 6.22 -26.15 22.70
CA VAL A 11 7.17 -25.89 21.60
C VAL A 11 6.45 -25.30 20.38
N ASP A 12 5.30 -25.84 20.00
CA ASP A 12 4.52 -25.38 18.84
C ASP A 12 3.97 -23.96 19.04
N MET A 13 3.51 -23.65 20.27
CA MET A 13 3.13 -22.29 20.66
C MET A 13 4.33 -21.33 20.56
N CYS A 14 5.49 -21.71 21.10
CA CYS A 14 6.69 -20.88 21.04
C CYS A 14 7.12 -20.60 19.60
N ARG A 15 7.11 -21.59 18.71
CA ARG A 15 7.39 -21.41 17.28
C ARG A 15 6.39 -20.44 16.63
N THR A 16 5.09 -20.66 16.87
CA THR A 16 4.04 -19.77 16.33
C THR A 16 4.20 -18.31 16.80
N LEU A 17 4.55 -18.12 18.08
CA LEU A 17 4.76 -16.79 18.65
C LEU A 17 6.05 -16.13 18.15
N LEU A 18 7.10 -16.92 17.94
CA LEU A 18 8.37 -16.48 17.37
C LEU A 18 8.18 -16.04 15.91
N ASP A 19 7.53 -16.88 15.09
CA ASP A 19 7.23 -16.57 13.67
C ASP A 19 6.37 -15.31 13.50
N ARG A 20 5.50 -15.03 14.47
CA ARG A 20 4.67 -13.82 14.49
C ARG A 20 5.37 -12.60 15.13
N GLY A 21 6.60 -12.76 15.62
CA GLY A 21 7.39 -11.70 16.26
C GLY A 21 6.92 -11.29 17.65
N TYR A 22 6.15 -12.14 18.33
CA TYR A 22 5.65 -11.88 19.69
C TYR A 22 6.56 -12.41 20.81
N LEU A 23 7.42 -13.38 20.51
CA LEU A 23 8.55 -13.79 21.32
C LEU A 23 9.85 -13.40 20.62
N LYS A 24 10.87 -13.05 21.41
CA LYS A 24 12.22 -12.73 20.90
C LYS A 24 13.25 -13.35 21.85
N ALA A 25 14.24 -14.01 21.26
CA ALA A 25 15.36 -14.60 21.99
C ALA A 25 14.89 -15.42 23.19
N THR A 26 15.00 -14.89 24.40
CA THR A 26 14.69 -15.56 25.68
C THR A 26 13.61 -14.84 26.49
N GLU A 27 12.95 -13.82 25.90
CA GLU A 27 11.96 -12.98 26.60
C GLU A 27 10.59 -13.65 26.68
N GLY A 28 9.95 -13.58 27.85
CA GLY A 28 8.63 -14.15 28.10
C GLY A 28 8.67 -15.65 28.46
N ASN A 29 7.51 -16.27 28.53
CA ASN A 29 7.37 -17.71 28.81
C ASN A 29 5.99 -18.22 28.42
N VAL A 30 5.89 -19.51 28.15
CA VAL A 30 4.69 -20.20 27.69
C VAL A 30 4.47 -21.46 28.50
N SER A 31 3.23 -21.76 28.88
CA SER A 31 2.90 -23.01 29.54
C SER A 31 1.59 -23.65 29.08
N VAL A 32 1.46 -24.94 29.25
CA VAL A 32 0.28 -25.76 28.94
C VAL A 32 0.00 -26.72 30.11
N ARG A 33 -1.26 -26.73 30.59
CA ARG A 33 -1.72 -27.67 31.62
C ARG A 33 -1.58 -29.13 31.14
N VAL A 34 -1.15 -30.02 32.02
CA VAL A 34 -1.15 -31.45 31.73
C VAL A 34 -2.53 -32.05 32.07
N PRO A 35 -3.25 -32.59 31.08
CA PRO A 35 -4.58 -33.14 31.31
C PRO A 35 -4.57 -34.27 32.36
N GLY A 36 -5.53 -34.25 33.28
CA GLY A 36 -5.67 -35.27 34.35
C GLY A 36 -4.65 -35.17 35.46
N HIS A 37 -3.74 -34.21 35.46
CA HIS A 37 -2.70 -34.02 36.47
C HIS A 37 -2.70 -32.58 37.01
N ARG A 38 -2.20 -32.43 38.25
CA ARG A 38 -1.93 -31.10 38.82
C ARG A 38 -0.55 -30.59 38.43
N LEU A 39 -0.25 -30.70 37.16
CA LEU A 39 1.03 -30.36 36.56
C LEU A 39 0.81 -29.46 35.34
N TYR A 40 1.83 -28.72 34.95
CA TYR A 40 1.89 -28.02 33.69
C TYR A 40 3.29 -28.11 33.09
N ALA A 41 3.34 -28.11 31.75
CA ALA A 41 4.56 -27.98 30.97
C ALA A 41 4.87 -26.50 30.77
N VAL A 42 6.11 -26.07 30.96
CA VAL A 42 6.52 -24.65 30.84
C VAL A 42 7.91 -24.55 30.23
N THR A 43 8.15 -23.44 29.52
CA THR A 43 9.44 -23.10 28.91
C THR A 43 10.54 -23.00 29.99
N PRO A 44 11.78 -23.46 29.70
CA PRO A 44 12.91 -23.27 30.58
C PRO A 44 13.32 -21.80 30.71
N SER A 45 14.01 -21.48 31.79
CA SER A 45 14.53 -20.14 32.06
C SER A 45 15.67 -19.78 31.10
N ASN A 46 15.64 -18.57 30.53
CA ASN A 46 16.71 -18.01 29.72
C ASN A 46 17.18 -18.92 28.55
N TYR A 47 16.24 -19.52 27.84
CA TYR A 47 16.50 -20.45 26.75
C TYR A 47 16.00 -19.92 25.42
N ASP A 48 16.79 -20.11 24.35
CA ASP A 48 16.48 -19.62 22.99
C ASP A 48 15.31 -20.42 22.38
N TYR A 49 14.22 -19.75 22.11
CA TYR A 49 12.99 -20.33 21.51
C TYR A 49 13.22 -20.96 20.14
N ALA A 50 14.17 -20.46 19.35
CA ALA A 50 14.47 -20.99 18.01
C ALA A 50 15.11 -22.39 18.08
N ARG A 51 15.76 -22.72 19.18
CA ARG A 51 16.44 -24.01 19.40
C ARG A 51 15.65 -24.99 20.31
N MET A 52 14.49 -24.54 20.79
CA MET A 52 13.72 -25.27 21.79
C MET A 52 13.13 -26.56 21.22
N ARG A 53 13.37 -27.66 21.93
CA ARG A 53 12.88 -29.00 21.64
C ARG A 53 11.96 -29.48 22.74
N THR A 54 11.23 -30.55 22.48
CA THR A 54 10.28 -31.17 23.45
C THR A 54 10.96 -31.61 24.75
N GLU A 55 12.21 -32.05 24.70
CA GLU A 55 13.01 -32.49 25.84
C GLU A 55 13.42 -31.34 26.75
N ASP A 56 13.48 -30.12 26.22
CA ASP A 56 13.91 -28.91 26.92
C ASP A 56 12.79 -28.33 27.82
N ILE A 57 11.54 -28.71 27.58
CA ILE A 57 10.37 -28.21 28.33
C ILE A 57 10.32 -28.81 29.72
N CYS A 58 10.16 -27.97 30.73
CA CYS A 58 10.09 -28.36 32.11
C CYS A 58 8.69 -28.77 32.56
N ILE A 59 8.55 -29.71 33.49
CA ILE A 59 7.28 -30.03 34.15
C ILE A 59 7.31 -29.44 35.56
N VAL A 60 6.23 -28.73 35.91
CA VAL A 60 6.09 -28.03 37.19
C VAL A 60 4.73 -28.37 37.80
N ASP A 61 4.68 -28.55 39.10
CA ASP A 61 3.42 -28.74 39.82
C ASP A 61 2.71 -27.42 40.11
N PHE A 62 1.46 -27.49 40.59
CA PHE A 62 0.68 -26.27 40.87
C PHE A 62 1.19 -25.51 42.12
N ASP A 63 2.16 -26.00 42.82
CA ASP A 63 2.85 -25.30 43.92
C ASP A 63 4.12 -24.57 43.40
N GLY A 64 4.38 -24.66 42.08
CA GLY A 64 5.50 -24.01 41.41
C GLY A 64 6.81 -24.80 41.56
N LYS A 65 6.76 -26.06 41.99
CA LYS A 65 7.93 -26.89 42.18
C LYS A 65 8.24 -27.69 40.92
N HIS A 66 9.49 -27.67 40.49
CA HIS A 66 9.96 -28.46 39.35
C HIS A 66 9.84 -29.96 39.66
N VAL A 67 9.23 -30.71 38.77
CA VAL A 67 9.11 -32.16 38.84
C VAL A 67 10.14 -32.77 37.88
N PRO A 68 11.16 -33.48 38.43
CA PRO A 68 12.18 -34.11 37.62
C PRO A 68 11.58 -35.18 36.68
N ASP A 69 12.01 -35.16 35.42
CA ASP A 69 11.62 -36.15 34.41
C ASP A 69 12.89 -36.84 33.86
N PRO A 70 13.02 -38.17 33.97
CA PRO A 70 14.19 -38.91 33.49
C PRO A 70 14.49 -38.76 32.00
N GLY A 71 13.51 -38.30 31.20
CA GLY A 71 13.65 -38.08 29.77
C GLY A 71 13.85 -36.61 29.36
N GLY A 72 13.93 -35.69 30.30
CA GLY A 72 14.16 -34.27 30.06
C GLY A 72 15.64 -33.87 30.15
N THR A 73 15.97 -32.68 29.64
CA THR A 73 17.34 -32.12 29.64
C THR A 73 17.79 -31.60 31.01
N GLY A 74 16.93 -31.60 32.02
CA GLY A 74 17.24 -31.12 33.39
C GLY A 74 17.37 -29.60 33.50
N LEU A 75 16.90 -28.84 32.53
CA LEU A 75 16.88 -27.38 32.56
C LEU A 75 15.98 -26.85 33.69
N ALA A 76 16.32 -25.68 34.22
CA ALA A 76 15.49 -25.00 35.20
C ALA A 76 14.25 -24.37 34.56
N PRO A 77 13.04 -24.48 35.14
CA PRO A 77 11.85 -23.84 34.64
C PRO A 77 11.97 -22.32 34.73
N SER A 78 11.13 -21.59 33.92
CA SER A 78 11.03 -20.14 33.99
C SER A 78 10.94 -19.65 35.45
N ILE A 79 11.65 -18.57 35.77
CA ILE A 79 11.59 -17.92 37.08
C ILE A 79 10.19 -17.42 37.46
N GLU A 80 9.28 -17.31 36.46
CA GLU A 80 7.89 -16.86 36.62
C GLU A 80 6.89 -18.03 36.72
N CYS A 81 7.37 -19.27 36.83
CA CYS A 81 6.51 -20.46 36.96
C CYS A 81 5.49 -20.33 38.09
N GLY A 82 5.83 -19.64 39.19
CA GLY A 82 4.89 -19.36 40.29
C GLY A 82 3.67 -18.54 39.89
N MET A 83 3.78 -17.63 38.92
CA MET A 83 2.66 -16.90 38.36
C MET A 83 1.72 -17.84 37.61
N HIS A 84 2.27 -18.73 36.77
CA HIS A 84 1.48 -19.72 36.03
C HIS A 84 0.80 -20.72 36.99
N ALA A 85 1.51 -21.17 38.01
CA ALA A 85 0.95 -22.06 39.04
C ALA A 85 -0.29 -21.45 39.73
N ASN A 86 -0.21 -20.17 40.11
CA ASN A 86 -1.34 -19.45 40.71
C ASN A 86 -2.53 -19.34 39.76
N ILE A 87 -2.29 -19.06 38.48
CA ILE A 87 -3.36 -18.98 37.46
C ILE A 87 -4.03 -20.35 37.30
N TYR A 88 -3.26 -21.44 37.18
CA TYR A 88 -3.83 -22.78 37.04
C TYR A 88 -4.60 -23.27 38.26
N ARG A 89 -4.24 -22.80 39.47
CA ARG A 89 -4.99 -23.11 40.69
C ARG A 89 -6.35 -22.40 40.72
N GLU A 90 -6.39 -21.13 40.34
CA GLU A 90 -7.59 -20.30 40.45
C GLU A 90 -8.55 -20.46 39.24
N ARG A 91 -8.02 -20.80 38.08
CA ARG A 91 -8.74 -20.83 36.81
C ARG A 91 -8.70 -22.23 36.19
N SER A 92 -9.67 -23.06 36.56
CA SER A 92 -9.81 -24.41 36.00
C SER A 92 -10.19 -24.44 34.50
N ASP A 93 -10.68 -23.35 33.98
CA ASP A 93 -10.96 -23.16 32.54
C ASP A 93 -9.71 -22.81 31.73
N VAL A 94 -8.57 -22.47 32.34
CA VAL A 94 -7.33 -22.13 31.65
C VAL A 94 -6.45 -23.38 31.50
N ASN A 95 -6.15 -23.69 30.21
CA ASN A 95 -5.29 -24.81 29.84
C ASN A 95 -3.97 -24.40 29.18
N ALA A 96 -3.85 -23.12 28.78
CA ALA A 96 -2.59 -22.57 28.27
C ALA A 96 -2.42 -21.10 28.66
N ILE A 97 -1.18 -20.69 28.89
CA ILE A 97 -0.80 -19.34 29.31
C ILE A 97 0.35 -18.86 28.42
N VAL A 98 0.27 -17.61 27.96
CA VAL A 98 1.33 -16.89 27.23
C VAL A 98 1.67 -15.63 28.01
N HIS A 99 2.93 -15.46 28.34
CA HIS A 99 3.51 -14.23 28.88
C HIS A 99 4.54 -13.69 27.88
N THR A 100 4.40 -12.43 27.46
CA THR A 100 5.28 -11.80 26.46
C THR A 100 5.44 -10.30 26.72
N HIS A 101 6.44 -9.68 26.01
CA HIS A 101 6.78 -8.28 26.16
C HIS A 101 6.59 -7.52 24.83
N GLN A 102 5.53 -7.81 24.07
CA GLN A 102 5.29 -7.17 22.77
C GLN A 102 5.06 -5.66 22.89
N PRO A 103 5.43 -4.87 21.83
CA PRO A 103 5.63 -3.43 21.92
C PRO A 103 4.43 -2.61 22.37
N TYR A 104 3.23 -2.88 21.81
CA TYR A 104 2.08 -2.00 22.02
C TYR A 104 1.41 -2.25 23.39
N ALA A 105 1.27 -3.49 23.77
CA ALA A 105 0.74 -3.81 25.09
C ALA A 105 1.73 -3.45 26.22
N SER A 106 3.05 -3.57 25.98
CA SER A 106 4.08 -3.10 26.91
C SER A 106 4.09 -1.58 27.05
N ALA A 107 3.80 -0.81 25.98
CA ALA A 107 3.65 0.63 26.10
C ALA A 107 2.50 1.00 27.06
N LEU A 108 1.39 0.26 27.02
CA LEU A 108 0.29 0.45 27.98
C LEU A 108 0.67 -0.02 29.40
N ALA A 109 1.56 -1.01 29.53
CA ALA A 109 2.12 -1.42 30.81
C ALA A 109 2.94 -0.30 31.47
N PHE A 110 3.72 0.46 30.68
CA PHE A 110 4.46 1.63 31.15
C PHE A 110 3.53 2.80 31.52
N LEU A 111 2.44 2.96 30.79
CA LEU A 111 1.41 3.96 31.07
C LEU A 111 0.48 3.54 32.23
N ARG A 112 0.57 2.30 32.70
CA ARG A 112 -0.34 1.69 33.70
C ARG A 112 -1.83 1.90 33.35
N ARG A 113 -2.17 1.82 32.06
CA ARG A 113 -3.50 2.16 31.56
C ARG A 113 -4.27 0.91 31.13
N PRO A 114 -5.45 0.62 31.75
CA PRO A 114 -6.28 -0.49 31.33
C PRO A 114 -6.92 -0.21 29.97
N ILE A 115 -7.24 -1.25 29.20
CA ILE A 115 -7.97 -1.12 27.93
C ILE A 115 -9.46 -1.43 28.21
N PRO A 116 -10.36 -0.48 28.02
CA PRO A 116 -11.80 -0.72 28.16
C PRO A 116 -12.31 -1.58 27.00
N ALA A 117 -13.56 -2.05 27.06
CA ALA A 117 -14.17 -2.81 25.97
C ALA A 117 -14.44 -1.91 24.75
N LEU A 118 -13.59 -2.00 23.73
CA LEU A 118 -13.64 -1.19 22.51
C LEU A 118 -14.40 -1.88 21.38
N THR A 119 -14.37 -3.21 21.35
CA THR A 119 -15.04 -4.04 20.35
C THR A 119 -15.74 -5.23 20.99
N ASP A 120 -16.74 -5.78 20.32
CA ASP A 120 -17.43 -7.01 20.72
C ASP A 120 -16.47 -8.22 20.68
N GLU A 121 -15.56 -8.30 19.72
CA GLU A 121 -14.51 -9.32 19.65
C GLU A 121 -13.61 -9.27 20.89
N GLN A 122 -13.17 -8.08 21.31
CA GLN A 122 -12.40 -7.91 22.54
C GLN A 122 -13.17 -8.40 23.76
N ALA A 123 -14.42 -7.94 23.95
CA ALA A 123 -15.23 -8.34 25.08
C ALA A 123 -15.52 -9.86 25.08
N ARG A 124 -15.64 -10.47 23.89
CA ARG A 124 -15.91 -11.91 23.72
C ARG A 124 -14.72 -12.80 24.10
N PHE A 125 -13.50 -12.33 23.89
CA PHE A 125 -12.29 -13.18 24.03
C PHE A 125 -11.33 -12.70 25.12
N LEU A 126 -11.16 -11.39 25.32
CA LEU A 126 -10.29 -10.85 26.36
C LEU A 126 -11.01 -10.63 27.69
N GLY A 127 -12.30 -10.32 27.64
CA GLY A 127 -13.10 -10.05 28.84
C GLY A 127 -13.68 -8.64 28.88
N ARG A 128 -14.15 -8.23 30.06
CA ARG A 128 -14.81 -6.93 30.30
C ARG A 128 -13.87 -5.75 30.02
N GLN A 129 -12.63 -5.92 30.34
CA GLN A 129 -11.52 -4.99 30.12
C GLN A 129 -10.20 -5.75 30.19
N VAL A 130 -9.14 -5.15 29.68
CA VAL A 130 -7.78 -5.64 29.98
C VAL A 130 -7.28 -4.84 31.18
N ALA A 131 -7.31 -5.47 32.35
CA ALA A 131 -6.93 -4.83 33.60
C ALA A 131 -5.41 -4.73 33.75
N VAL A 132 -4.93 -3.71 34.47
CA VAL A 132 -3.53 -3.58 34.85
C VAL A 132 -3.34 -4.28 36.21
N VAL A 133 -2.32 -5.14 36.27
CA VAL A 133 -1.80 -5.78 37.50
C VAL A 133 -0.69 -4.88 38.05
N ASP A 134 -0.73 -4.62 39.34
CA ASP A 134 0.24 -3.76 40.00
C ASP A 134 1.67 -4.30 39.89
N TYR A 135 2.61 -3.37 39.75
CA TYR A 135 4.02 -3.69 39.59
C TYR A 135 4.58 -4.54 40.77
N ALA A 136 5.33 -5.53 40.41
CA ALA A 136 6.21 -6.25 41.31
C ALA A 136 7.43 -6.78 40.52
N PRO A 137 8.60 -6.95 41.13
CA PRO A 137 9.76 -7.49 40.44
C PRO A 137 9.48 -8.89 39.86
N SER A 138 9.96 -9.12 38.63
CA SER A 138 9.87 -10.41 37.93
C SER A 138 10.50 -11.55 38.76
N GLY A 139 9.93 -12.75 38.66
CA GLY A 139 10.40 -13.94 39.43
C GLY A 139 10.10 -13.92 40.91
N THR A 140 9.40 -12.90 41.43
CA THR A 140 9.04 -12.83 42.83
C THR A 140 7.62 -13.35 43.11
N GLY A 141 7.41 -13.91 44.34
CA GLY A 141 6.07 -14.28 44.79
C GLY A 141 5.10 -13.10 44.90
N PHE A 142 5.58 -11.86 44.87
CA PHE A 142 4.74 -10.64 44.86
C PHE A 142 4.00 -10.49 43.52
N LEU A 143 4.68 -10.70 42.37
CA LEU A 143 4.06 -10.68 41.09
C LEU A 143 2.96 -11.72 40.96
N ALA A 144 3.27 -12.96 41.36
CA ALA A 144 2.30 -14.05 41.35
C ALA A 144 1.04 -13.74 42.19
N ARG A 145 1.20 -13.10 43.35
CA ARG A 145 0.07 -12.67 44.21
C ARG A 145 -0.73 -11.51 43.56
N ASN A 146 -0.07 -10.54 42.94
CA ASN A 146 -0.77 -9.42 42.28
C ASN A 146 -1.58 -9.90 41.09
N VAL A 147 -1.08 -10.85 40.31
CA VAL A 147 -1.84 -11.51 39.23
C VAL A 147 -3.02 -12.27 39.81
N GLN A 148 -2.87 -13.03 40.87
CA GLN A 148 -3.94 -13.80 41.52
C GLN A 148 -5.13 -12.93 41.92
N LYS A 149 -4.92 -11.71 42.40
CA LYS A 149 -5.98 -10.76 42.76
C LYS A 149 -6.88 -10.36 41.60
N LYS A 150 -6.35 -10.35 40.37
CA LYS A 150 -7.04 -9.87 39.18
C LYS A 150 -7.69 -10.98 38.35
N ILE A 151 -7.13 -12.18 38.32
CA ILE A 151 -7.60 -13.28 37.47
C ILE A 151 -8.99 -13.83 37.84
N THR A 152 -9.46 -13.55 39.06
CA THR A 152 -10.80 -13.92 39.51
C THR A 152 -11.93 -13.17 38.80
N SER A 153 -11.62 -12.08 38.05
CA SER A 153 -12.60 -11.33 37.26
C SER A 153 -13.21 -12.13 36.10
N GLY A 154 -12.54 -13.25 35.70
CA GLY A 154 -12.94 -14.04 34.54
C GLY A 154 -12.46 -13.46 33.20
N ASP A 155 -11.64 -12.40 33.22
CA ASP A 155 -10.97 -11.88 32.04
C ASP A 155 -9.81 -12.80 31.62
N ASN A 156 -9.46 -12.79 30.32
CA ASN A 156 -8.43 -13.68 29.77
C ASN A 156 -7.13 -12.95 29.39
N ALA A 157 -7.07 -11.63 29.60
CA ALA A 157 -5.87 -10.85 29.28
C ALA A 157 -5.61 -9.79 30.34
N PHE A 158 -4.34 -9.62 30.71
CA PHE A 158 -3.89 -8.69 31.75
C PHE A 158 -2.59 -8.00 31.33
N ILE A 159 -2.48 -6.72 31.67
CA ILE A 159 -1.26 -5.92 31.52
C ILE A 159 -0.52 -5.96 32.87
N LEU A 160 0.75 -6.32 32.86
CA LEU A 160 1.61 -6.27 34.04
C LEU A 160 2.34 -4.93 34.06
N ALA A 161 2.05 -4.07 35.06
CA ALA A 161 2.64 -2.73 35.14
C ALA A 161 4.16 -2.76 35.03
N ASN A 162 4.72 -1.93 34.13
CA ASN A 162 6.16 -1.82 33.86
C ASN A 162 6.89 -3.15 33.54
N HIS A 163 6.15 -4.13 32.96
CA HIS A 163 6.72 -5.42 32.64
C HIS A 163 6.29 -5.91 31.25
N GLY A 164 5.12 -6.50 31.13
CA GLY A 164 4.61 -7.09 29.90
C GLY A 164 3.14 -7.43 30.02
N ILE A 165 2.73 -8.56 29.46
CA ILE A 165 1.34 -9.01 29.48
C ILE A 165 1.21 -10.50 29.82
N VAL A 166 0.00 -10.88 30.23
CA VAL A 166 -0.40 -12.29 30.37
C VAL A 166 -1.69 -12.51 29.59
N ALA A 167 -1.68 -13.54 28.74
CA ALA A 167 -2.84 -13.98 27.96
C ALA A 167 -3.18 -15.44 28.30
N LEU A 168 -4.45 -15.70 28.53
CA LEU A 168 -4.99 -16.98 28.98
C LEU A 168 -5.84 -17.62 27.88
N GLY A 169 -5.74 -18.95 27.74
CA GLY A 169 -6.53 -19.70 26.79
C GLY A 169 -7.11 -20.98 27.36
N THR A 170 -8.29 -21.37 26.87
CA THR A 170 -8.91 -22.67 27.16
C THR A 170 -8.20 -23.83 26.48
N ASP A 171 -7.31 -23.54 25.56
CA ASP A 171 -6.42 -24.43 24.82
C ASP A 171 -5.23 -23.62 24.26
N PRO A 172 -4.17 -24.29 23.73
CA PRO A 172 -2.99 -23.64 23.17
C PRO A 172 -3.31 -22.59 22.09
N ASP A 173 -4.16 -22.92 21.10
CA ASP A 173 -4.51 -22.01 20.00
C ASP A 173 -5.25 -20.77 20.50
N ARG A 174 -6.11 -20.97 21.51
CA ARG A 174 -6.86 -19.88 22.13
C ARG A 174 -5.96 -18.92 22.91
N ALA A 175 -4.93 -19.42 23.61
CA ALA A 175 -3.96 -18.57 24.32
C ALA A 175 -3.17 -17.69 23.32
N VAL A 176 -2.69 -18.28 22.22
CA VAL A 176 -2.00 -17.55 21.15
C VAL A 176 -2.92 -16.54 20.50
N PHE A 177 -4.19 -16.88 20.24
CA PHE A 177 -5.19 -15.96 19.70
C PHE A 177 -5.47 -14.80 20.65
N THR A 178 -5.67 -15.08 21.94
CA THR A 178 -5.91 -14.07 22.99
C THR A 178 -4.76 -13.05 23.03
N MET A 179 -3.53 -13.53 22.97
CA MET A 179 -2.34 -12.68 22.96
C MET A 179 -2.26 -11.82 21.69
N ALA A 180 -2.51 -12.39 20.49
CA ALA A 180 -2.51 -11.64 19.24
C ALA A 180 -3.63 -10.58 19.19
N LEU A 181 -4.82 -10.91 19.72
CA LEU A 181 -5.92 -9.95 19.82
C LEU A 181 -5.59 -8.84 20.81
N LEU A 182 -4.94 -9.14 21.94
CA LEU A 182 -4.51 -8.14 22.90
C LEU A 182 -3.55 -7.14 22.26
N GLU A 183 -2.55 -7.58 21.53
CA GLU A 183 -1.61 -6.68 20.86
C GLU A 183 -2.29 -5.81 19.81
N LYS A 184 -3.19 -6.38 18.99
CA LYS A 184 -4.03 -5.65 18.02
C LYS A 184 -4.85 -4.55 18.68
N VAL A 185 -5.53 -4.88 19.79
CA VAL A 185 -6.38 -3.93 20.52
C VAL A 185 -5.52 -2.87 21.23
N SER A 186 -4.36 -3.24 21.74
CA SER A 186 -3.39 -2.31 22.36
C SER A 186 -2.92 -1.26 21.36
N LEU A 187 -2.57 -1.67 20.14
CA LEU A 187 -2.22 -0.74 19.06
C LEU A 187 -3.38 0.22 18.76
N ALA A 188 -4.58 -0.31 18.56
CA ALA A 188 -5.75 0.51 18.23
C ALA A 188 -6.07 1.51 19.35
N TYR A 189 -5.96 1.09 20.60
CA TYR A 189 -6.19 1.93 21.76
C TYR A 189 -5.12 3.02 21.91
N LEU A 190 -3.84 2.68 21.76
CA LEU A 190 -2.75 3.66 21.77
C LEU A 190 -2.94 4.71 20.67
N LEU A 191 -3.31 4.30 19.46
CA LEU A 191 -3.57 5.24 18.36
C LEU A 191 -4.77 6.15 18.67
N ALA A 192 -5.82 5.62 19.29
CA ALA A 192 -6.97 6.43 19.71
C ALA A 192 -6.60 7.45 20.81
N LEU A 193 -5.68 7.10 21.71
CA LEU A 193 -5.20 8.01 22.76
C LEU A 193 -4.32 9.15 22.25
N ILE A 194 -3.66 8.97 21.11
CA ILE A 194 -2.79 9.99 20.48
C ILE A 194 -3.62 11.02 19.70
N THR A 195 -4.91 10.75 19.42
CA THR A 195 -5.77 11.73 18.75
C THR A 195 -6.06 12.94 19.66
N GLU A 196 -6.27 14.12 19.04
CA GLU A 196 -6.41 15.40 19.75
C GLU A 196 -7.43 15.43 20.91
N SER A 197 -8.49 14.62 20.82
CA SER A 197 -9.50 14.58 21.87
C SER A 197 -9.16 13.63 23.03
N GLY A 198 -8.25 12.69 22.84
CA GLY A 198 -7.98 11.61 23.80
C GLY A 198 -9.21 10.80 24.20
N LYS A 199 -10.36 11.12 23.58
CA LYS A 199 -11.66 10.55 23.93
C LYS A 199 -11.87 9.23 23.20
N VAL A 200 -11.97 8.16 23.96
CA VAL A 200 -12.19 6.81 23.43
C VAL A 200 -13.63 6.38 23.74
N TYR A 201 -14.34 5.93 22.72
CA TYR A 201 -15.69 5.42 22.86
C TYR A 201 -15.66 3.90 23.05
N THR A 202 -16.42 3.42 24.05
CA THR A 202 -16.58 1.99 24.32
C THR A 202 -17.84 1.46 23.63
N ILE A 203 -17.89 0.13 23.43
CA ILE A 203 -19.12 -0.50 22.93
C ILE A 203 -20.27 -0.34 23.96
N PRO A 204 -21.54 -0.29 23.50
CA PRO A 204 -22.70 -0.23 24.38
C PRO A 204 -22.71 -1.37 25.41
N ALA A 205 -23.12 -1.06 26.65
CA ALA A 205 -23.11 -2.03 27.74
C ALA A 205 -23.91 -3.31 27.42
N ALA A 206 -25.03 -3.19 26.73
CA ALA A 206 -25.83 -4.34 26.32
C ALA A 206 -25.09 -5.30 25.39
N ILE A 207 -24.37 -4.78 24.40
CA ILE A 207 -23.55 -5.58 23.46
C ILE A 207 -22.40 -6.26 24.22
N ARG A 208 -21.74 -5.51 25.10
CA ARG A 208 -20.67 -6.06 25.96
C ARG A 208 -21.16 -7.23 26.82
N GLU A 209 -22.32 -7.12 27.47
CA GLU A 209 -22.89 -8.19 28.31
C GLU A 209 -23.25 -9.43 27.49
N VAL A 210 -23.75 -9.30 26.27
CA VAL A 210 -23.98 -10.43 25.35
C VAL A 210 -22.66 -11.15 25.02
N ALA A 211 -21.62 -10.42 24.72
CA ALA A 211 -20.30 -10.98 24.45
C ALA A 211 -19.70 -11.71 25.68
N LEU A 212 -19.82 -11.10 26.86
CA LEU A 212 -19.36 -11.69 28.12
C LEU A 212 -20.16 -12.93 28.52
N THR A 213 -21.47 -12.97 28.25
CA THR A 213 -22.29 -14.17 28.52
C THR A 213 -21.76 -15.37 27.71
N LYS A 214 -21.40 -15.17 26.45
CA LYS A 214 -20.80 -16.22 25.63
C LYS A 214 -19.41 -16.64 26.14
N LEU A 215 -18.58 -15.69 26.57
CA LEU A 215 -17.28 -15.97 27.16
C LEU A 215 -17.41 -16.84 28.41
N ARG A 216 -18.28 -16.45 29.36
CA ARG A 216 -18.52 -17.18 30.58
C ARG A 216 -19.11 -18.59 30.35
N ALA A 217 -19.96 -18.75 29.33
CA ALA A 217 -20.50 -20.06 28.96
C ALA A 217 -19.39 -21.02 28.51
N ASP A 218 -18.45 -20.52 27.67
CA ASP A 218 -17.31 -21.31 27.24
C ASP A 218 -16.37 -21.67 28.40
N GLN A 219 -16.06 -20.71 29.27
CA GLN A 219 -15.24 -20.93 30.46
C GLN A 219 -15.86 -21.99 31.39
N LYS A 220 -17.18 -21.90 31.64
CA LYS A 220 -17.91 -22.87 32.44
C LYS A 220 -17.90 -24.27 31.83
N ARG A 221 -18.07 -24.38 30.52
CA ARG A 221 -18.01 -25.65 29.79
C ARG A 221 -16.64 -26.33 29.92
N ILE A 222 -15.57 -25.56 29.73
CA ILE A 222 -14.19 -26.09 29.84
C ILE A 222 -13.86 -26.45 31.31
N ALA A 223 -14.20 -25.57 32.25
CA ALA A 223 -13.96 -25.85 33.70
C ALA A 223 -14.65 -27.13 34.18
N ALA A 224 -15.80 -27.49 33.59
CA ALA A 224 -16.50 -28.72 33.91
C ALA A 224 -15.77 -30.00 33.42
N GLN A 225 -14.81 -29.87 32.51
CA GLN A 225 -13.99 -30.97 31.98
C GLN A 225 -12.71 -31.18 32.74
N VAL A 226 -12.35 -30.27 33.64
CA VAL A 226 -11.14 -30.32 34.46
C VAL A 226 -11.50 -30.79 35.89
N ASP A 227 -10.73 -31.71 36.44
CA ASP A 227 -10.96 -32.23 37.81
C ASP A 227 -10.79 -31.12 38.88
N LYS A 228 -11.81 -30.96 39.75
CA LYS A 228 -11.93 -29.88 40.72
C LYS A 228 -11.43 -30.27 42.14
N SER A 229 -10.67 -31.32 42.31
CA SER A 229 -10.35 -31.90 43.61
C SER A 229 -9.44 -31.06 44.51
N VAL A 230 -9.29 -29.74 44.32
CA VAL A 230 -8.41 -28.88 45.12
C VAL A 230 -9.03 -27.53 45.50
N PRO A 231 -9.13 -27.22 46.81
CA PRO A 231 -9.65 -25.92 47.26
C PRO A 231 -8.61 -24.79 47.16
N PRO A 232 -9.07 -23.53 46.95
CA PRO A 232 -8.20 -22.35 46.83
C PRO A 232 -7.61 -21.91 48.20
N VAL A 233 -6.36 -21.44 48.16
CA VAL A 233 -5.67 -20.87 49.34
C VAL A 233 -5.85 -19.35 49.36
N ARG A 234 -6.36 -18.78 50.46
CA ARG A 234 -6.52 -17.32 50.67
C ARG A 234 -5.28 -16.78 51.41
N VAL A 235 -4.73 -15.66 50.89
CA VAL A 235 -3.64 -14.91 51.54
C VAL A 235 -4.06 -13.45 51.73
N ALA A 236 -3.80 -12.89 52.93
CA ALA A 236 -4.14 -11.54 53.34
C ALA A 236 -3.24 -10.45 52.74
N VAL A 237 -3.75 -9.23 52.64
CA VAL A 237 -3.16 -8.10 51.90
C VAL A 237 -2.89 -6.94 52.85
N GLU A 238 -1.80 -6.21 52.63
CA GLU A 238 -1.57 -4.86 53.19
C GLU A 238 -0.96 -3.88 52.17
N GLU A 239 -1.59 -2.72 52.13
CA GLU A 239 -1.35 -1.32 51.75
C GLU A 239 -1.10 -0.86 50.29
N PRO A 240 -1.65 0.35 49.90
CA PRO A 240 -1.78 0.80 48.51
C PRO A 240 -0.70 1.84 48.06
N LEU A 241 -0.42 1.83 46.78
CA LEU A 241 0.41 2.81 46.06
C LEU A 241 -0.48 3.84 45.35
N PRO A 242 0.03 5.05 45.01
CA PRO A 242 -0.76 6.20 44.55
C PRO A 242 -1.54 6.00 43.25
N SER A 243 -2.68 6.68 43.11
CA SER A 243 -3.68 6.50 42.06
C SER A 243 -3.28 7.11 40.69
N ALA A 244 -3.90 6.63 39.64
CA ALA A 244 -3.67 7.07 38.26
C ALA A 244 -3.97 8.57 38.03
N ASP A 245 -4.82 9.16 38.85
CA ASP A 245 -5.22 10.57 38.75
C ASP A 245 -4.11 11.55 39.18
N GLU A 246 -3.26 11.15 40.14
CA GLU A 246 -2.09 11.94 40.54
C GLU A 246 -0.99 11.98 39.49
N VAL A 247 -0.89 10.94 38.64
CA VAL A 247 0.09 10.89 37.54
C VAL A 247 -0.42 11.75 36.36
N ALA A 248 -1.72 11.73 36.08
CA ALA A 248 -2.35 12.56 35.04
C ALA A 248 -2.22 14.05 35.35
N ALA A 249 -2.33 14.45 36.61
CA ALA A 249 -2.16 15.84 37.06
C ALA A 249 -0.73 16.35 36.86
N ARG A 250 0.28 15.49 37.03
CA ARG A 250 1.70 15.86 36.80
C ARG A 250 2.07 15.98 35.33
N ILE A 251 1.39 15.24 34.43
CA ILE A 251 1.56 15.36 32.97
C ILE A 251 0.89 16.62 32.46
N ALA A 252 -0.28 17.01 32.99
CA ALA A 252 -0.97 18.25 32.66
C ALA A 252 -0.25 19.51 33.14
N ALA A 253 0.60 19.40 34.15
CA ALA A 253 1.36 20.51 34.74
C ALA A 253 2.70 20.82 34.04
N GLY A 254 3.07 20.14 32.96
CA GLY A 254 4.17 20.54 32.06
C GLY A 254 5.58 20.46 32.64
N THR A 255 5.86 19.62 33.64
CA THR A 255 7.20 19.47 34.23
C THR A 255 7.93 18.24 33.77
N LEU A 256 8.33 18.20 32.50
CA LEU A 256 9.49 17.44 32.02
C LEU A 256 10.26 18.31 31.01
N GLY A 257 11.50 18.59 31.38
CA GLY A 257 12.35 19.61 30.81
C GLY A 257 12.65 19.44 29.32
N GLY A 258 12.62 20.62 28.66
CA GLY A 258 13.00 20.75 27.29
C GLY A 258 14.50 20.83 27.07
N THR A 259 14.95 20.46 25.92
CA THR A 259 16.16 20.96 25.30
C THR A 259 15.76 21.91 24.17
N SER A 260 16.30 23.12 24.25
CA SER A 260 16.05 24.25 23.36
C SER A 260 16.42 23.94 21.91
N ALA A 261 15.44 23.99 20.99
CA ALA A 261 15.70 24.16 19.57
C ALA A 261 15.83 25.66 19.26
N GLY A 262 16.98 26.06 18.77
CA GLY A 262 17.24 27.42 18.34
C GLY A 262 16.34 27.82 17.17
N THR A 263 15.65 28.92 17.30
CA THR A 263 14.90 29.61 16.27
C THR A 263 15.84 30.14 15.20
N LEU A 264 15.86 29.53 14.02
CA LEU A 264 16.27 30.19 12.78
C LEU A 264 15.00 30.66 12.06
N GLY A 265 14.48 31.79 12.48
CA GLY A 265 13.50 32.53 11.73
C GLY A 265 14.23 33.37 10.67
N GLY A 266 14.27 32.88 9.46
CA GLY A 266 14.54 33.65 8.26
C GLY A 266 13.24 33.75 7.48
N ASP A 267 12.66 34.95 7.39
CA ASP A 267 11.55 35.23 6.47
C ASP A 267 12.02 34.90 5.05
N LEU A 268 11.40 33.86 4.47
CA LEU A 268 11.52 33.60 3.05
C LEU A 268 10.78 34.72 2.32
N PRO A 269 11.38 35.33 1.29
CA PRO A 269 10.67 36.32 0.48
C PRO A 269 9.41 35.67 -0.10
N ALA A 270 8.29 36.38 -0.03
CA ALA A 270 7.06 35.98 -0.68
C ALA A 270 7.37 35.72 -2.15
N THR A 271 7.20 34.48 -2.59
CA THR A 271 7.33 34.12 -4.00
C THR A 271 6.19 34.82 -4.73
N THR A 272 6.49 35.92 -5.38
CA THR A 272 5.62 36.43 -6.44
C THR A 272 5.64 35.38 -7.53
N ALA A 273 4.53 34.67 -7.70
CA ALA A 273 4.36 33.79 -8.83
C ALA A 273 4.59 34.61 -10.13
N PRO A 274 5.48 34.14 -11.03
CA PRO A 274 5.53 34.76 -12.33
C PRO A 274 4.15 34.60 -12.98
N PRO A 275 3.68 35.53 -13.81
CA PRO A 275 2.45 35.37 -14.56
C PRO A 275 2.55 34.06 -15.35
N ALA A 276 1.46 33.30 -15.40
CA ALA A 276 1.38 32.06 -16.12
C ALA A 276 1.83 32.27 -17.58
N GLU A 277 3.08 31.98 -17.90
CA GLU A 277 3.54 31.94 -19.26
C GLU A 277 2.90 30.74 -19.96
N VAL A 278 2.20 31.02 -21.00
CA VAL A 278 1.63 30.02 -21.92
C VAL A 278 2.77 29.11 -22.39
N PRO A 279 2.57 27.76 -22.41
CA PRO A 279 3.58 26.82 -22.90
C PRO A 279 4.20 27.33 -24.20
N GLY A 280 5.49 27.09 -24.38
CA GLY A 280 6.24 27.66 -25.51
C GLY A 280 5.50 27.55 -26.82
N ALA A 281 5.61 28.56 -27.66
CA ALA A 281 4.87 28.71 -28.92
C ALA A 281 4.94 27.48 -29.85
N GLU A 282 5.96 26.65 -29.69
CA GLU A 282 6.19 25.44 -30.48
C GLU A 282 5.27 24.28 -30.05
N SER A 283 5.08 24.02 -28.73
CA SER A 283 4.15 23.00 -28.26
C SER A 283 2.70 23.38 -28.51
N ALA A 284 2.37 24.66 -28.41
CA ALA A 284 1.02 25.20 -28.73
C ALA A 284 0.65 25.02 -30.19
N ARG A 285 1.61 25.15 -31.14
CA ARG A 285 1.39 24.94 -32.56
C ARG A 285 1.06 23.48 -32.92
N LEU A 286 1.60 22.50 -32.18
CA LEU A 286 1.36 21.08 -32.43
C LEU A 286 -0.01 20.63 -31.91
N GLY A 287 -0.58 21.33 -30.92
CA GLY A 287 -1.87 21.01 -30.31
C GLY A 287 -1.79 19.87 -29.29
N TYR A 288 -2.94 19.44 -28.79
CA TYR A 288 -3.08 18.46 -27.74
C TYR A 288 -3.91 17.25 -28.18
N ALA A 289 -3.62 16.10 -27.58
CA ALA A 289 -4.32 14.83 -27.81
C ALA A 289 -5.77 14.87 -27.32
N ILE A 290 -6.06 15.67 -26.31
CA ILE A 290 -7.41 15.81 -25.73
C ILE A 290 -8.14 16.90 -26.56
N SER A 291 -8.99 16.47 -27.47
CA SER A 291 -9.78 17.37 -28.34
C SER A 291 -10.92 18.07 -27.59
N THR A 292 -11.54 17.32 -26.67
CA THR A 292 -12.60 17.79 -25.78
C THR A 292 -12.40 17.13 -24.43
N TYR A 293 -12.27 17.93 -23.37
CA TYR A 293 -12.16 17.37 -22.03
C TYR A 293 -13.49 16.72 -21.61
N PRO A 294 -13.49 15.53 -21.01
CA PRO A 294 -14.73 14.85 -20.65
C PRO A 294 -15.56 15.69 -19.67
N ASP A 295 -16.88 15.62 -19.80
CA ASP A 295 -17.78 16.09 -18.74
C ASP A 295 -17.58 15.18 -17.51
N VAL A 296 -16.84 15.71 -16.53
CA VAL A 296 -16.47 14.94 -15.34
C VAL A 296 -17.69 14.62 -14.48
N ASP A 297 -18.65 15.52 -14.37
CA ASP A 297 -19.84 15.32 -13.55
C ASP A 297 -20.73 14.23 -14.15
N ASP A 298 -20.94 14.25 -15.47
CA ASP A 298 -21.65 13.19 -16.18
C ASP A 298 -20.91 11.86 -16.08
N THR A 299 -19.61 11.84 -16.37
CA THR A 299 -18.78 10.64 -16.28
C THR A 299 -18.84 10.05 -14.87
N MET A 300 -18.66 10.84 -13.82
CA MET A 300 -18.73 10.38 -12.45
C MET A 300 -20.12 9.92 -12.03
N ARG A 301 -21.19 10.55 -12.55
CA ARG A 301 -22.57 10.11 -12.34
C ARG A 301 -22.79 8.70 -12.92
N ARG A 302 -22.36 8.47 -14.17
CA ARG A 302 -22.45 7.17 -14.85
C ARG A 302 -21.61 6.10 -14.15
N LEU A 303 -20.39 6.42 -13.73
CA LEU A 303 -19.52 5.53 -12.96
C LEU A 303 -20.12 5.17 -11.59
N LYS A 304 -20.77 6.11 -10.91
CA LYS A 304 -21.53 5.83 -9.67
C LYS A 304 -22.72 4.92 -9.93
N ALA A 305 -23.43 5.11 -11.03
CA ALA A 305 -24.55 4.24 -11.44
C ALA A 305 -24.07 2.80 -11.74
N LEU A 306 -22.92 2.64 -12.42
CA LEU A 306 -22.28 1.33 -12.63
C LEU A 306 -21.97 0.64 -11.29
N VAL A 307 -21.40 1.35 -10.33
CA VAL A 307 -21.06 0.78 -9.02
C VAL A 307 -22.31 0.52 -8.17
N ALA A 308 -23.42 1.22 -8.41
CA ALA A 308 -24.67 1.05 -7.64
C ALA A 308 -25.37 -0.29 -7.91
N GLN A 309 -25.08 -0.95 -9.02
CA GLN A 309 -25.68 -2.22 -9.41
C GLN A 309 -24.64 -3.37 -9.41
N PRO A 310 -25.08 -4.64 -9.38
CA PRO A 310 -24.18 -5.78 -9.52
C PRO A 310 -23.37 -5.70 -10.83
N PRO A 311 -22.10 -6.10 -10.84
CA PRO A 311 -21.33 -6.13 -12.07
C PRO A 311 -21.88 -7.21 -13.00
N ARG A 312 -21.99 -6.90 -14.29
CA ARG A 312 -22.31 -7.87 -15.32
C ARG A 312 -21.01 -8.39 -15.94
N GLY A 313 -20.83 -9.70 -15.96
CA GLY A 313 -19.71 -10.40 -16.56
C GLY A 313 -20.15 -11.24 -17.74
N LEU A 314 -19.29 -12.15 -18.17
CA LEU A 314 -19.61 -13.11 -19.22
C LEU A 314 -20.66 -14.12 -18.73
N ARG A 315 -21.50 -14.60 -19.64
CA ARG A 315 -22.29 -15.81 -19.40
C ARG A 315 -21.37 -16.98 -19.07
N HIS A 316 -21.85 -17.92 -18.29
CA HIS A 316 -21.03 -19.04 -17.83
C HIS A 316 -20.50 -19.92 -18.98
N ASP A 317 -21.35 -20.22 -19.98
CA ASP A 317 -20.98 -20.95 -21.19
C ASP A 317 -19.89 -20.19 -21.98
N ALA A 318 -20.06 -18.91 -22.19
CA ALA A 318 -19.10 -18.07 -22.87
C ALA A 318 -17.74 -17.99 -22.14
N LEU A 319 -17.75 -17.97 -20.80
CA LEU A 319 -16.52 -18.04 -20.02
C LEU A 319 -15.79 -19.36 -20.24
N LEU A 320 -16.50 -20.49 -20.29
CA LEU A 320 -15.91 -21.80 -20.58
C LEU A 320 -15.30 -21.85 -21.98
N ASP A 321 -15.96 -21.25 -22.98
CA ASP A 321 -15.44 -21.16 -24.35
C ASP A 321 -14.16 -20.31 -24.40
N VAL A 322 -14.14 -19.15 -23.70
CA VAL A 322 -12.94 -18.30 -23.57
C VAL A 322 -11.78 -19.09 -22.94
N LEU A 323 -12.01 -19.81 -21.85
CA LEU A 323 -10.97 -20.63 -21.21
C LEU A 323 -10.50 -21.78 -22.12
N GLY A 324 -11.44 -22.43 -22.84
CA GLY A 324 -11.12 -23.44 -23.84
C GLY A 324 -10.25 -22.89 -24.98
N TRP A 325 -10.46 -21.64 -25.38
CA TRP A 325 -9.61 -20.98 -26.37
C TRP A 325 -8.16 -20.84 -25.86
N PHE A 326 -7.96 -20.42 -24.60
CA PHE A 326 -6.61 -20.34 -24.00
C PHE A 326 -5.95 -21.72 -23.94
N ASP A 327 -6.69 -22.76 -23.58
CA ASP A 327 -6.18 -24.13 -23.54
C ASP A 327 -5.74 -24.65 -24.91
N ALA A 328 -6.48 -24.27 -25.94
CA ALA A 328 -6.21 -24.74 -27.32
C ALA A 328 -5.15 -23.89 -28.03
N LYS A 329 -5.12 -22.56 -27.81
CA LYS A 329 -4.37 -21.59 -28.60
C LYS A 329 -3.15 -20.98 -27.89
N CYS A 330 -2.97 -21.19 -26.58
CA CYS A 330 -1.89 -20.58 -25.81
C CYS A 330 -1.05 -21.61 -25.05
N ARG A 331 -0.77 -22.75 -25.65
CA ARG A 331 -0.05 -23.87 -25.03
C ARG A 331 1.40 -23.55 -24.71
N VAL A 332 2.12 -22.91 -25.62
CA VAL A 332 3.52 -22.51 -25.42
C VAL A 332 3.61 -21.47 -24.31
N SER A 333 2.70 -20.50 -24.30
CA SER A 333 2.59 -19.48 -23.23
C SER A 333 2.38 -20.12 -21.86
N ARG A 334 1.49 -21.12 -21.75
CA ARG A 334 1.26 -21.88 -20.51
C ARG A 334 2.52 -22.62 -20.07
N GLU A 335 3.14 -23.41 -20.96
CA GLU A 335 4.36 -24.16 -20.65
C GLU A 335 5.50 -23.27 -20.19
N LEU A 336 5.69 -22.13 -20.84
CA LEU A 336 6.71 -21.14 -20.45
C LEU A 336 6.41 -20.55 -19.07
N THR A 337 5.14 -20.20 -18.79
CA THR A 337 4.72 -19.64 -17.48
C THR A 337 4.89 -20.67 -16.37
N ASP A 338 4.52 -21.93 -16.60
CA ASP A 338 4.69 -23.02 -15.63
C ASP A 338 6.16 -23.28 -15.32
N ARG A 339 7.04 -23.21 -16.31
CA ARG A 339 8.50 -23.30 -16.14
C ARG A 339 9.05 -22.08 -15.40
N ALA A 340 8.61 -20.88 -15.78
CA ALA A 340 9.03 -19.62 -15.19
C ALA A 340 8.63 -19.53 -13.70
N SER A 341 7.44 -20.03 -13.32
CA SER A 341 6.96 -20.02 -11.93
C SER A 341 7.89 -20.74 -10.94
N LYS A 342 8.71 -21.68 -11.44
CA LYS A 342 9.76 -22.37 -10.65
C LYS A 342 11.00 -21.51 -10.37
N ARG A 343 11.17 -20.38 -11.05
CA ARG A 343 12.34 -19.51 -10.96
C ARG A 343 12.00 -18.04 -10.74
N ILE A 344 10.81 -17.63 -11.15
CA ILE A 344 10.31 -16.24 -11.07
C ILE A 344 9.08 -16.24 -10.19
N PRO A 345 9.03 -15.46 -9.11
CA PRO A 345 7.85 -15.33 -8.27
C PRO A 345 6.60 -14.95 -9.10
N GLY A 346 5.57 -15.83 -9.11
CA GLY A 346 4.38 -15.63 -9.93
C GLY A 346 4.55 -15.90 -11.43
N GLY A 347 5.70 -16.41 -11.88
CA GLY A 347 5.97 -16.80 -13.27
C GLY A 347 6.31 -15.66 -14.23
N VAL A 348 6.23 -14.40 -13.79
CA VAL A 348 6.54 -13.20 -14.59
C VAL A 348 7.25 -12.14 -13.76
N GLN A 349 8.08 -11.30 -14.40
CA GLN A 349 8.84 -10.26 -13.72
C GLN A 349 8.05 -8.95 -13.55
N HIS A 350 7.07 -8.67 -14.40
CA HIS A 350 6.35 -7.42 -14.42
C HIS A 350 4.88 -7.61 -14.01
N ASN A 351 4.39 -6.77 -13.10
CA ASN A 351 3.01 -6.87 -12.60
C ASN A 351 1.93 -6.70 -13.67
N LEU A 352 2.20 -6.00 -14.77
CA LEU A 352 1.27 -5.87 -15.91
C LEU A 352 1.08 -7.19 -16.68
N ALA A 353 2.00 -8.13 -16.53
CA ALA A 353 1.93 -9.43 -17.20
C ALA A 353 1.12 -10.47 -16.39
N PHE A 354 0.65 -10.14 -15.18
CA PHE A 354 -0.27 -11.01 -14.42
C PHE A 354 -1.68 -10.92 -15.02
N ASN A 355 -1.97 -11.77 -16.01
CA ASN A 355 -3.26 -11.82 -16.68
C ASN A 355 -3.98 -13.15 -16.38
N TYR A 356 -5.32 -13.10 -16.39
CA TYR A 356 -6.16 -14.27 -16.25
C TYR A 356 -6.43 -14.86 -17.65
N PRO A 357 -6.41 -16.20 -17.84
CA PRO A 357 -6.16 -17.26 -16.84
C PRO A 357 -4.68 -17.49 -16.53
N PHE A 358 -3.75 -17.07 -17.39
CA PHE A 358 -2.29 -17.09 -17.23
C PHE A 358 -1.64 -16.07 -18.16
N PRO A 359 -0.38 -15.64 -17.88
CA PRO A 359 0.36 -14.71 -18.72
C PRO A 359 0.60 -15.23 -20.15
N LEU A 360 0.42 -14.37 -21.14
CA LEU A 360 0.80 -14.64 -22.52
C LEU A 360 2.30 -14.37 -22.72
N ALA A 361 2.98 -15.28 -23.42
CA ALA A 361 4.38 -15.13 -23.76
C ALA A 361 4.52 -14.43 -25.11
N VAL A 362 4.77 -13.10 -25.10
CA VAL A 362 4.91 -12.29 -26.31
C VAL A 362 6.20 -12.65 -27.03
N ASP A 363 6.12 -12.81 -28.35
CA ASP A 363 7.26 -13.02 -29.25
C ASP A 363 7.77 -11.70 -29.83
N ARG A 364 6.86 -10.89 -30.38
CA ARG A 364 7.18 -9.59 -31.00
C ARG A 364 6.05 -8.59 -30.89
N ALA A 365 6.41 -7.32 -31.03
CA ALA A 365 5.47 -6.20 -31.14
C ALA A 365 5.83 -5.37 -32.39
N ASP A 366 4.84 -4.95 -33.16
CA ASP A 366 5.04 -4.14 -34.35
C ASP A 366 3.82 -3.22 -34.61
N GLY A 367 4.07 -1.91 -34.69
CA GLY A 367 3.02 -0.91 -34.82
C GLY A 367 1.96 -1.03 -33.73
N ALA A 368 0.73 -1.39 -34.13
CA ALA A 368 -0.42 -1.55 -33.26
C ALA A 368 -0.64 -3.01 -32.77
N TYR A 369 0.24 -3.95 -33.12
CA TYR A 369 0.01 -5.37 -32.90
C TYR A 369 1.08 -6.03 -32.04
N LEU A 370 0.64 -7.03 -31.25
CA LEU A 370 1.50 -8.02 -30.58
C LEU A 370 1.29 -9.39 -31.21
N THR A 371 2.35 -10.20 -31.26
CA THR A 371 2.27 -11.63 -31.59
C THR A 371 2.85 -12.41 -30.44
N ASP A 372 2.15 -13.45 -29.98
CA ASP A 372 2.64 -14.34 -28.92
C ASP A 372 3.46 -15.51 -29.51
N ARG A 373 4.06 -16.30 -28.61
CA ARG A 373 4.85 -17.51 -28.97
C ARG A 373 4.03 -18.63 -29.55
N ASP A 374 2.72 -18.57 -29.45
CA ASP A 374 1.77 -19.52 -30.02
C ASP A 374 1.30 -19.09 -31.43
N GLY A 375 1.72 -17.88 -31.89
CA GLY A 375 1.40 -17.32 -33.21
C GLY A 375 0.07 -16.55 -33.26
N ASN A 376 -0.56 -16.30 -32.12
CA ASN A 376 -1.76 -15.47 -32.07
C ASN A 376 -1.41 -13.97 -32.19
N SER A 377 -2.25 -13.21 -32.89
CA SER A 377 -2.07 -11.76 -33.06
C SER A 377 -3.12 -10.97 -32.30
N TYR A 378 -2.69 -9.90 -31.64
CA TYR A 378 -3.51 -9.04 -30.79
C TYR A 378 -3.34 -7.57 -31.14
N ILE A 379 -4.41 -6.79 -31.11
CA ILE A 379 -4.31 -5.34 -31.08
C ILE A 379 -3.81 -4.93 -29.69
N ASP A 380 -2.73 -4.16 -29.66
CA ASP A 380 -2.00 -3.77 -28.44
C ASP A 380 -2.51 -2.44 -27.87
N PHE A 381 -3.54 -2.48 -27.05
CA PHE A 381 -3.93 -1.32 -26.24
C PHE A 381 -3.30 -1.29 -24.83
N LEU A 382 -2.42 -2.22 -24.52
CA LEU A 382 -1.57 -2.16 -23.33
C LEU A 382 -0.39 -1.20 -23.54
N GLN A 383 0.24 -1.27 -24.71
CA GLN A 383 1.37 -0.43 -25.13
C GLN A 383 2.47 -0.34 -24.04
N ALA A 384 2.91 -1.48 -23.51
CA ALA A 384 3.89 -1.61 -22.42
C ALA A 384 3.52 -0.77 -21.17
N GLY A 385 2.24 -0.40 -21.00
CA GLY A 385 1.76 0.51 -19.96
C GLY A 385 1.82 1.98 -20.34
N GLY A 386 1.94 2.30 -21.62
CA GLY A 386 1.79 3.64 -22.19
C GLY A 386 3.03 4.33 -22.78
N PRO A 387 4.24 3.75 -22.84
CA PRO A 387 5.41 4.45 -23.40
C PRO A 387 5.46 4.52 -24.93
N THR A 388 4.82 3.60 -25.67
CA THR A 388 4.99 3.42 -27.11
C THR A 388 3.99 4.23 -27.95
N ILE A 389 3.93 5.55 -27.75
CA ILE A 389 2.98 6.42 -28.44
C ILE A 389 3.21 6.53 -29.96
N LEU A 390 4.42 6.23 -30.41
CA LEU A 390 4.78 6.13 -31.84
C LEU A 390 4.33 4.79 -32.46
N GLY A 391 3.84 3.84 -31.66
CA GLY A 391 3.67 2.44 -32.01
C GLY A 391 4.88 1.61 -31.60
N SER A 392 4.68 0.31 -31.47
CA SER A 392 5.75 -0.61 -31.11
C SER A 392 6.75 -0.78 -32.28
N ASN A 393 8.03 -0.97 -31.93
CA ASN A 393 9.10 -1.21 -32.92
C ASN A 393 9.24 -0.14 -34.00
N TYR A 394 9.09 1.14 -33.62
CA TYR A 394 9.13 2.27 -34.57
C TYR A 394 10.52 2.45 -35.18
N ALA A 395 10.66 2.11 -36.47
CA ALA A 395 11.94 2.00 -37.18
C ALA A 395 12.84 3.25 -37.09
N PRO A 396 12.33 4.51 -37.28
CA PRO A 396 13.21 5.68 -37.25
C PRO A 396 13.93 5.89 -35.91
N VAL A 397 13.30 5.53 -34.79
CA VAL A 397 13.95 5.58 -33.46
C VAL A 397 14.88 4.40 -33.27
N ASN A 398 14.45 3.18 -33.64
CA ASN A 398 15.24 1.97 -33.48
C ASN A 398 16.56 2.01 -34.22
N GLU A 399 16.57 2.51 -35.45
CA GLU A 399 17.78 2.63 -36.29
C GLU A 399 18.81 3.58 -35.65
N LYS A 400 18.33 4.73 -35.12
CA LYS A 400 19.19 5.69 -34.41
C LYS A 400 19.74 5.13 -33.09
N VAL A 401 18.95 4.40 -32.36
CA VAL A 401 19.37 3.75 -31.11
C VAL A 401 20.39 2.64 -31.44
N ALA A 402 20.17 1.85 -32.48
CA ALA A 402 21.14 0.83 -32.91
C ALA A 402 22.49 1.43 -33.34
N GLU A 403 22.47 2.62 -33.96
CA GLU A 403 23.68 3.39 -34.30
C GLU A 403 24.47 3.75 -33.01
N VAL A 404 23.78 4.34 -32.02
CA VAL A 404 24.38 4.71 -30.73
C VAL A 404 24.97 3.49 -29.99
N VAL A 405 24.28 2.35 -30.02
CA VAL A 405 24.77 1.10 -29.41
C VAL A 405 26.09 0.63 -30.08
N ARG A 406 26.17 0.75 -31.40
CA ARG A 406 27.36 0.34 -32.15
C ARG A 406 28.56 1.29 -31.96
N GLU A 407 28.31 2.60 -31.92
CA GLU A 407 29.34 3.62 -31.92
C GLU A 407 29.80 4.04 -30.53
N SER A 408 28.88 4.24 -29.61
CA SER A 408 29.17 4.78 -28.28
C SER A 408 29.09 3.74 -27.17
N GLY A 409 28.40 2.61 -27.42
CA GLY A 409 28.04 1.65 -26.41
C GLY A 409 26.84 2.10 -25.56
N PRO A 410 26.19 1.18 -24.82
CA PRO A 410 24.95 1.47 -24.07
C PRO A 410 25.20 2.21 -22.77
N VAL A 411 26.38 2.12 -22.15
CA VAL A 411 26.70 2.68 -20.83
C VAL A 411 28.14 3.16 -20.79
N THR A 412 28.35 4.40 -20.33
CA THR A 412 29.71 4.95 -20.17
C THR A 412 30.05 5.33 -18.72
N GLY A 413 29.07 5.70 -17.90
CA GLY A 413 29.27 6.21 -16.55
C GLY A 413 29.89 7.60 -16.48
N LEU A 414 30.09 8.27 -17.62
CA LEU A 414 30.57 9.64 -17.77
C LEU A 414 29.57 10.46 -18.57
N PHE A 415 29.74 11.79 -18.56
CA PHE A 415 28.86 12.69 -19.31
C PHE A 415 28.90 12.38 -20.81
N HIS A 416 27.73 12.29 -21.43
CA HIS A 416 27.54 12.09 -22.85
C HIS A 416 26.61 13.16 -23.44
N GLU A 417 26.84 13.58 -24.67
CA GLU A 417 26.08 14.67 -25.30
C GLU A 417 24.55 14.42 -25.38
N TYR A 418 24.12 13.16 -25.43
CA TYR A 418 22.70 12.82 -25.43
C TYR A 418 21.99 13.16 -24.12
N GLU A 419 22.71 13.30 -23.00
CA GLU A 419 22.13 13.81 -21.75
C GLU A 419 21.65 15.26 -21.93
N LEU A 420 22.51 16.08 -22.58
CA LEU A 420 22.19 17.47 -22.88
C LEU A 420 21.07 17.56 -23.93
N LYS A 421 21.19 16.82 -25.04
CA LYS A 421 20.17 16.80 -26.10
C LYS A 421 18.78 16.43 -25.60
N LEU A 422 18.70 15.41 -24.71
CA LEU A 422 17.44 15.03 -24.09
C LEU A 422 16.87 16.15 -23.21
N ALA A 423 17.71 16.76 -22.34
CA ALA A 423 17.28 17.85 -21.47
C ALA A 423 16.81 19.07 -22.26
N GLU A 424 17.53 19.44 -23.34
CA GLU A 424 17.15 20.53 -24.24
C GLU A 424 15.86 20.25 -25.01
N ALA A 425 15.64 18.99 -25.47
CA ALA A 425 14.39 18.58 -26.09
C ALA A 425 13.22 18.66 -25.12
N ILE A 426 13.41 18.20 -23.88
CA ILE A 426 12.40 18.31 -22.83
C ILE A 426 12.07 19.79 -22.56
N HIS A 427 13.08 20.63 -22.34
CA HIS A 427 12.89 22.06 -22.10
C HIS A 427 12.16 22.76 -23.25
N ARG A 428 12.49 22.43 -24.52
CA ARG A 428 11.87 23.01 -25.71
C ARG A 428 10.36 22.87 -25.72
N TYR A 429 9.84 21.73 -25.32
CA TYR A 429 8.40 21.44 -25.34
C TYR A 429 7.70 21.65 -23.99
N LEU A 430 8.47 21.56 -22.89
CA LEU A 430 8.04 21.78 -21.51
C LEU A 430 8.89 22.89 -20.89
N PRO A 431 8.70 24.18 -21.28
CA PRO A 431 9.61 25.27 -20.86
C PRO A 431 9.63 25.55 -19.37
N HIS A 432 8.61 25.12 -18.62
CA HIS A 432 8.61 25.15 -17.16
C HIS A 432 9.58 24.11 -16.53
N VAL A 433 10.09 23.18 -17.31
CA VAL A 433 11.19 22.29 -16.93
C VAL A 433 12.50 22.99 -17.29
N GLU A 434 12.95 23.90 -16.42
CA GLU A 434 14.18 24.70 -16.63
C GLU A 434 15.42 23.82 -16.52
N MET A 435 15.40 22.85 -15.61
CA MET A 435 16.44 21.82 -15.43
C MET A 435 15.81 20.43 -15.35
N TYR A 436 16.55 19.42 -15.82
CA TYR A 436 16.12 18.02 -15.82
C TYR A 436 17.18 17.08 -15.30
N ARG A 437 16.79 16.14 -14.44
CA ARG A 437 17.63 15.06 -13.92
C ARG A 437 17.08 13.71 -14.34
N SER A 438 17.79 12.98 -15.22
CA SER A 438 17.44 11.62 -15.63
C SER A 438 17.63 10.62 -14.50
N LEU A 439 16.69 9.69 -14.37
CA LEU A 439 16.67 8.59 -13.40
C LEU A 439 16.14 7.31 -14.06
N GLY A 440 16.19 6.18 -13.35
CA GLY A 440 15.87 4.88 -13.91
C GLY A 440 14.38 4.59 -14.15
N SER A 441 13.49 5.33 -13.51
CA SER A 441 12.05 5.10 -13.60
C SER A 441 11.24 6.29 -13.09
N GLY A 442 9.94 6.33 -13.41
CA GLY A 442 9.01 7.29 -12.80
C GLY A 442 8.94 7.19 -11.27
N THR A 443 9.09 5.98 -10.71
CA THR A 443 9.18 5.79 -9.23
C THR A 443 10.36 6.56 -8.65
N GLU A 444 11.55 6.44 -9.26
CA GLU A 444 12.74 7.17 -8.85
C GLU A 444 12.56 8.67 -9.05
N GLY A 445 11.92 9.09 -10.15
CA GLY A 445 11.58 10.49 -10.41
C GLY A 445 10.73 11.10 -9.30
N VAL A 446 9.66 10.41 -8.88
CA VAL A 446 8.80 10.89 -7.78
C VAL A 446 9.55 10.86 -6.44
N MET A 447 10.38 9.84 -6.17
CA MET A 447 11.22 9.81 -4.97
C MET A 447 12.16 11.02 -4.92
N ALA A 448 12.79 11.34 -6.04
CA ALA A 448 13.67 12.49 -6.17
C ALA A 448 12.90 13.81 -6.00
N ALA A 449 11.73 13.98 -6.63
CA ALA A 449 10.87 15.15 -6.49
C ALA A 449 10.48 15.40 -5.02
N VAL A 450 10.02 14.36 -4.31
CA VAL A 450 9.67 14.46 -2.88
C VAL A 450 10.89 14.82 -2.03
N ARG A 451 12.05 14.26 -2.32
CA ARG A 451 13.29 14.54 -1.62
C ARG A 451 13.75 15.97 -1.87
N ALA A 452 13.68 16.45 -3.11
CA ALA A 452 14.00 17.83 -3.48
C ALA A 452 13.05 18.82 -2.80
N ALA A 453 11.75 18.56 -2.84
CA ALA A 453 10.76 19.41 -2.19
C ALA A 453 11.00 19.55 -0.67
N ARG A 454 11.35 18.45 0.00
CA ARG A 454 11.70 18.46 1.42
C ARG A 454 12.99 19.25 1.70
N ALA A 455 14.02 19.04 0.89
CA ALA A 455 15.29 19.74 1.05
C ALA A 455 15.15 21.25 0.79
N PHE A 456 14.43 21.62 -0.26
CA PHE A 456 14.22 23.02 -0.65
C PHE A 456 13.36 23.77 0.36
N THR A 457 12.24 23.18 0.80
CA THR A 457 11.29 23.88 1.70
C THR A 457 11.64 23.75 3.20
N GLY A 458 12.53 22.84 3.57
CA GLY A 458 12.79 22.49 4.98
C GLY A 458 11.62 21.75 5.67
N LYS A 459 10.55 21.42 4.93
CA LYS A 459 9.34 20.77 5.46
C LYS A 459 9.36 19.26 5.17
N ASN A 460 8.62 18.46 5.96
CA ASN A 460 8.68 16.99 5.85
C ASN A 460 7.42 16.36 5.25
N ILE A 461 6.24 16.99 5.42
CA ILE A 461 4.97 16.38 5.08
C ILE A 461 4.69 16.51 3.58
N VAL A 462 4.22 15.44 2.97
CA VAL A 462 3.76 15.40 1.58
C VAL A 462 2.29 15.03 1.55
N VAL A 463 1.50 15.70 0.70
CA VAL A 463 0.11 15.37 0.44
C VAL A 463 0.00 14.78 -0.96
N LYS A 464 -0.73 13.69 -1.12
CA LYS A 464 -1.08 13.11 -2.43
C LYS A 464 -2.59 12.98 -2.57
N VAL A 465 -3.07 12.88 -3.79
CA VAL A 465 -4.48 12.55 -4.07
C VAL A 465 -4.68 11.04 -3.88
N GLY A 466 -5.72 10.66 -3.15
CA GLY A 466 -6.07 9.28 -2.90
C GLY A 466 -6.41 8.50 -4.15
N GLY A 467 -5.97 7.25 -4.22
CA GLY A 467 -6.12 6.39 -5.38
C GLY A 467 -5.01 6.55 -6.43
N ALA A 468 -4.19 7.61 -6.35
CA ALA A 468 -3.10 7.85 -7.28
C ALA A 468 -1.97 6.82 -7.16
N TYR A 469 -1.29 6.54 -8.29
CA TYR A 469 -0.12 5.70 -8.36
C TYR A 469 1.14 6.52 -8.67
N HIS A 470 1.97 6.73 -7.67
CA HIS A 470 3.24 7.46 -7.79
C HIS A 470 4.46 6.53 -7.63
N GLY A 471 4.37 5.33 -8.19
CA GLY A 471 5.39 4.30 -8.02
C GLY A 471 5.26 3.50 -6.71
N TRP A 472 6.28 2.71 -6.41
CA TRP A 472 6.28 1.75 -5.30
C TRP A 472 7.24 2.12 -4.17
N SER A 473 7.65 3.38 -4.09
CA SER A 473 8.50 3.87 -2.99
C SER A 473 7.77 3.79 -1.64
N ASP A 474 8.49 3.46 -0.58
CA ASP A 474 7.96 3.31 0.78
C ASP A 474 7.14 4.52 1.26
N THR A 475 7.53 5.73 0.85
CA THR A 475 6.83 6.95 1.23
C THR A 475 5.46 7.07 0.58
N LEU A 476 5.28 6.60 -0.67
CA LEU A 476 4.09 6.88 -1.49
C LEU A 476 3.18 5.68 -1.71
N VAL A 477 3.56 4.48 -1.25
CA VAL A 477 2.63 3.36 -1.11
C VAL A 477 1.69 3.64 0.07
N TYR A 478 0.82 4.62 -0.14
CA TYR A 478 -0.14 5.17 0.82
C TYR A 478 -1.39 5.61 0.07
N GLY A 479 -2.57 5.10 0.43
CA GLY A 479 -3.80 5.35 -0.36
C GLY A 479 -3.70 4.90 -1.82
N LEU A 480 -2.99 3.81 -2.08
CA LEU A 480 -2.70 3.31 -3.42
C LEU A 480 -3.95 2.67 -4.04
N ARG A 481 -4.36 3.13 -5.23
CA ARG A 481 -5.51 2.67 -6.03
C ARG A 481 -6.87 2.83 -5.38
N VAL A 482 -6.97 2.66 -4.07
CA VAL A 482 -8.22 2.78 -3.31
C VAL A 482 -8.15 4.03 -2.42
N PRO A 483 -8.87 5.11 -2.73
CA PRO A 483 -8.90 6.31 -1.90
C PRO A 483 -9.31 5.99 -0.46
N GLY A 484 -8.59 6.57 0.51
CA GLY A 484 -8.82 6.36 1.94
C GLY A 484 -8.22 5.06 2.49
N SER A 485 -7.54 4.25 1.68
CA SER A 485 -6.96 2.98 2.13
C SER A 485 -5.67 3.14 2.95
N TYR A 486 -5.14 4.35 3.04
CA TYR A 486 -3.93 4.65 3.82
C TYR A 486 -2.82 3.62 3.59
N ARG A 487 -2.54 2.78 4.59
CA ARG A 487 -1.48 1.77 4.59
C ARG A 487 -1.93 0.36 4.17
N MET A 488 -3.11 0.18 3.61
CA MET A 488 -3.63 -1.16 3.25
C MET A 488 -2.65 -1.97 2.37
N ASN A 489 -1.95 -1.30 1.46
CA ASN A 489 -0.97 -1.90 0.55
C ASN A 489 0.49 -1.81 1.05
N ALA A 490 0.73 -1.38 2.30
CA ALA A 490 2.06 -1.11 2.84
C ALA A 490 2.69 -2.32 3.56
N LYS A 491 2.36 -3.55 3.16
CA LYS A 491 3.01 -4.75 3.73
C LYS A 491 4.53 -4.68 3.47
N GLY A 492 5.32 -4.86 4.52
CA GLY A 492 6.78 -4.75 4.46
C GLY A 492 7.33 -3.32 4.58
N ILE A 493 6.48 -2.30 4.59
CA ILE A 493 6.89 -0.89 4.73
C ILE A 493 6.76 -0.46 6.20
N PRO A 494 7.83 0.02 6.85
CA PRO A 494 7.77 0.46 8.24
C PRO A 494 6.86 1.70 8.39
N PHE A 495 6.24 1.87 9.55
CA PHE A 495 5.34 3.01 9.81
C PHE A 495 6.04 4.36 9.58
N GLY A 496 7.28 4.50 10.01
CA GLY A 496 8.07 5.72 9.85
C GLY A 496 8.18 6.21 8.40
N ALA A 497 8.25 5.30 7.43
CA ALA A 497 8.37 5.66 6.01
C ALA A 497 7.13 6.39 5.47
N THR A 498 5.94 6.08 5.96
CA THR A 498 4.68 6.71 5.54
C THR A 498 4.15 7.76 6.54
N SER A 499 4.79 7.93 7.69
CA SER A 499 4.31 8.80 8.77
C SER A 499 4.18 10.27 8.38
N GLN A 500 4.93 10.71 7.37
CA GLN A 500 4.91 12.07 6.82
C GLN A 500 4.11 12.18 5.50
N THR A 501 3.34 11.17 5.13
CA THR A 501 2.46 11.21 3.96
C THR A 501 1.01 11.39 4.39
N ARG A 502 0.29 12.23 3.67
CA ARG A 502 -1.14 12.50 3.86
C ARG A 502 -1.88 12.23 2.57
N GLU A 503 -3.16 11.95 2.69
CA GLU A 503 -4.04 11.67 1.57
C GLU A 503 -5.22 12.66 1.57
N ALA A 504 -5.46 13.31 0.43
CA ALA A 504 -6.70 14.03 0.14
C ALA A 504 -7.59 13.17 -0.76
N PHE A 505 -8.91 13.17 -0.55
CA PHE A 505 -9.81 12.45 -1.44
C PHE A 505 -9.84 13.09 -2.84
N PRO A 506 -9.97 12.28 -3.92
CA PRO A 506 -10.17 12.80 -5.27
C PRO A 506 -11.38 13.73 -5.33
N HIS A 507 -11.30 14.80 -6.10
CA HIS A 507 -12.33 15.85 -6.28
C HIS A 507 -12.68 16.65 -5.00
N ASP A 508 -11.95 16.48 -3.91
CA ASP A 508 -12.27 17.09 -2.63
C ASP A 508 -11.18 18.09 -2.22
N LEU A 509 -11.29 19.30 -2.77
CA LEU A 509 -10.38 20.41 -2.47
C LEU A 509 -10.50 20.88 -1.00
N ASP A 510 -11.67 20.72 -0.39
CA ASP A 510 -11.85 21.06 1.03
C ASP A 510 -11.07 20.10 1.92
N THR A 511 -11.04 18.81 1.57
CA THR A 511 -10.17 17.85 2.26
C THR A 511 -8.71 18.19 2.06
N LEU A 512 -8.28 18.58 0.85
CA LEU A 512 -6.90 19.02 0.60
C LEU A 512 -6.57 20.26 1.45
N ARG A 513 -7.40 21.30 1.41
CA ARG A 513 -7.22 22.53 2.19
C ARG A 513 -7.10 22.24 3.69
N ARG A 514 -7.99 21.42 4.20
CA ARG A 514 -7.98 20.99 5.62
C ARG A 514 -6.67 20.28 5.98
N LYS A 515 -6.14 19.38 5.11
CA LYS A 515 -4.85 18.73 5.33
C LYS A 515 -3.69 19.73 5.34
N LEU A 516 -3.71 20.73 4.48
CA LEU A 516 -2.69 21.78 4.45
C LEU A 516 -2.72 22.64 5.73
N ILE A 517 -3.92 22.97 6.23
CA ILE A 517 -4.10 23.65 7.53
C ILE A 517 -3.57 22.80 8.69
N GLU A 518 -3.98 21.53 8.78
CA GLU A 518 -3.50 20.60 9.82
C GLU A 518 -1.97 20.47 9.82
N ASN A 519 -1.37 20.46 8.63
CA ASN A 519 0.07 20.31 8.48
C ASN A 519 0.86 21.56 8.94
N ARG A 520 0.27 22.78 8.90
CA ARG A 520 0.92 23.99 9.45
C ARG A 520 1.36 23.79 10.90
N LEU A 521 0.54 23.13 11.71
CA LEU A 521 0.84 22.84 13.12
C LEU A 521 1.95 21.79 13.30
N ARG A 522 2.41 21.17 12.21
CA ARG A 522 3.41 20.08 12.19
C ARG A 522 4.63 20.41 11.32
N GLY A 523 4.91 21.66 11.10
CA GLY A 523 6.04 22.13 10.29
C GLY A 523 5.72 22.38 8.81
N GLY A 524 4.46 22.28 8.40
CA GLY A 524 4.00 22.60 7.05
C GLY A 524 4.09 21.43 6.05
N THR A 525 3.63 21.70 4.83
CA THR A 525 3.64 20.74 3.71
C THR A 525 4.79 21.07 2.76
N ALA A 526 5.64 20.10 2.45
CA ALA A 526 6.73 20.24 1.49
C ALA A 526 6.19 20.25 0.05
N ALA A 527 5.30 19.31 -0.26
CA ALA A 527 4.73 19.19 -1.61
C ALA A 527 3.31 18.61 -1.60
N VAL A 528 2.55 18.99 -2.62
CA VAL A 528 1.33 18.30 -3.07
C VAL A 528 1.64 17.60 -4.39
N VAL A 529 1.41 16.28 -4.45
CA VAL A 529 1.70 15.45 -5.63
C VAL A 529 0.38 15.06 -6.28
N VAL A 530 0.22 15.33 -7.57
CA VAL A 530 -1.00 15.04 -8.32
C VAL A 530 -0.69 14.36 -9.65
N GLU A 531 -1.56 13.45 -10.09
CA GLU A 531 -1.68 13.05 -11.49
C GLU A 531 -2.67 14.02 -12.18
N PRO A 532 -2.23 14.83 -13.15
CA PRO A 532 -3.03 15.99 -13.61
C PRO A 532 -4.39 15.65 -14.23
N VAL A 533 -4.54 14.49 -14.87
CA VAL A 533 -5.82 14.04 -15.47
C VAL A 533 -6.71 13.29 -14.47
N GLY A 534 -6.21 13.10 -13.25
CA GLY A 534 -6.87 12.40 -12.15
C GLY A 534 -6.17 11.11 -11.74
N PRO A 535 -6.42 10.65 -10.49
CA PRO A 535 -5.70 9.53 -9.89
C PRO A 535 -5.81 8.24 -10.71
N GLU A 536 -4.66 7.56 -10.75
CA GLU A 536 -4.32 6.44 -11.61
C GLU A 536 -4.67 6.74 -13.07
N SER A 537 -4.07 7.85 -13.52
CA SER A 537 -4.08 8.37 -14.89
C SER A 537 -5.48 8.44 -15.50
N GLY A 538 -6.35 9.14 -14.77
CA GLY A 538 -7.67 9.52 -15.27
C GLY A 538 -8.78 8.49 -15.06
N THR A 539 -8.52 7.36 -14.37
CA THR A 539 -9.60 6.44 -13.98
C THR A 539 -10.67 7.15 -13.14
N ARG A 540 -10.25 8.14 -12.34
CA ARG A 540 -11.14 9.10 -11.68
C ARG A 540 -10.84 10.49 -12.21
N PRO A 541 -11.43 10.90 -13.35
CA PRO A 541 -11.11 12.18 -13.99
C PRO A 541 -11.41 13.33 -13.04
N VAL A 542 -10.56 14.36 -13.02
CA VAL A 542 -10.75 15.55 -12.19
C VAL A 542 -11.37 16.69 -12.99
N PRO A 543 -12.10 17.65 -12.38
CA PRO A 543 -12.57 18.85 -13.06
C PRO A 543 -11.44 19.60 -13.77
N PHE A 544 -11.72 20.26 -14.88
CA PHE A 544 -10.71 20.95 -15.67
C PHE A 544 -9.91 21.98 -14.87
N ASP A 545 -10.57 22.69 -13.95
CA ASP A 545 -9.99 23.72 -13.09
C ASP A 545 -9.35 23.18 -11.79
N PHE A 546 -9.37 21.85 -11.59
CA PHE A 546 -8.85 21.23 -10.38
C PHE A 546 -7.37 21.55 -10.16
N ASN A 547 -6.55 21.42 -11.19
CA ASN A 547 -5.11 21.65 -11.09
C ASN A 547 -4.78 23.12 -10.79
N ALA A 548 -5.52 24.07 -11.36
CA ALA A 548 -5.37 25.49 -11.05
C ALA A 548 -5.70 25.79 -9.58
N LYS A 549 -6.78 25.22 -9.06
CA LYS A 549 -7.15 25.37 -7.64
C LYS A 549 -6.14 24.69 -6.69
N VAL A 550 -5.54 23.56 -7.10
CA VAL A 550 -4.44 22.96 -6.33
C VAL A 550 -3.21 23.85 -6.34
N ARG A 551 -2.89 24.50 -7.46
CA ARG A 551 -1.79 25.48 -7.55
C ARG A 551 -2.00 26.65 -6.57
N GLU A 552 -3.20 27.24 -6.56
CA GLU A 552 -3.58 28.30 -5.63
C GLU A 552 -3.39 27.88 -4.16
N LEU A 553 -3.81 26.66 -3.81
CA LEU A 553 -3.62 26.12 -2.48
C LEU A 553 -2.14 25.90 -2.14
N CYS A 554 -1.34 25.43 -3.10
CA CYS A 554 0.09 25.27 -2.89
C CYS A 554 0.75 26.63 -2.61
N ASP A 555 0.40 27.67 -3.34
CA ASP A 555 0.91 29.03 -3.17
C ASP A 555 0.49 29.61 -1.81
N GLU A 556 -0.78 29.48 -1.43
CA GLU A 556 -1.31 29.93 -0.13
C GLU A 556 -0.57 29.31 1.07
N PHE A 557 -0.19 28.03 0.95
CA PHE A 557 0.44 27.27 2.04
C PHE A 557 1.95 27.14 1.92
N GLY A 558 2.57 27.73 0.88
CA GLY A 558 3.99 27.64 0.62
C GLY A 558 4.46 26.19 0.45
N ALA A 559 3.68 25.37 -0.24
CA ALA A 559 4.00 24.00 -0.64
C ALA A 559 4.38 23.96 -2.11
N LEU A 560 5.28 23.06 -2.53
CA LEU A 560 5.53 22.87 -3.95
C LEU A 560 4.43 22.02 -4.59
N LEU A 561 4.04 22.39 -5.82
CA LEU A 561 3.19 21.56 -6.66
C LEU A 561 4.05 20.62 -7.50
N VAL A 562 3.84 19.32 -7.37
CA VAL A 562 4.49 18.29 -8.18
C VAL A 562 3.47 17.64 -9.11
N PHE A 563 3.67 17.79 -10.41
CA PHE A 563 2.93 17.04 -11.40
C PHE A 563 3.62 15.71 -11.67
N ASP A 564 2.92 14.62 -11.40
CA ASP A 564 3.32 13.30 -11.88
C ASP A 564 2.80 13.12 -13.31
N GLU A 565 3.63 13.48 -14.26
CA GLU A 565 3.39 13.34 -15.69
C GLU A 565 4.02 12.06 -16.27
N VAL A 566 4.24 11.06 -15.47
CA VAL A 566 4.77 9.76 -15.95
C VAL A 566 3.85 9.14 -17.01
N VAL A 567 2.54 9.38 -16.95
CA VAL A 567 1.60 8.95 -17.99
C VAL A 567 1.29 10.05 -18.99
N THR A 568 1.11 11.29 -18.54
CA THR A 568 0.60 12.38 -19.35
C THR A 568 1.68 13.12 -20.16
N GLY A 569 2.92 13.11 -19.69
CA GLY A 569 4.06 13.76 -20.36
C GLY A 569 4.24 13.23 -21.78
N PHE A 570 4.26 14.12 -22.74
CA PHE A 570 4.27 13.84 -24.19
C PHE A 570 3.09 13.02 -24.72
N ARG A 571 2.24 12.47 -23.88
CA ARG A 571 1.06 11.70 -24.30
C ARG A 571 -0.18 12.57 -24.51
N VAL A 572 -0.44 13.54 -23.64
CA VAL A 572 -1.57 14.47 -23.85
C VAL A 572 -1.25 15.63 -24.80
N GLY A 573 -0.03 15.67 -25.29
CA GLY A 573 0.51 16.67 -26.21
C GLY A 573 1.97 16.93 -25.91
N MET A 574 2.67 17.62 -26.82
CA MET A 574 4.08 17.93 -26.60
C MET A 574 4.31 18.83 -25.40
N GLY A 575 3.35 19.69 -25.04
CA GLY A 575 3.38 20.51 -23.83
C GLY A 575 2.96 19.80 -22.53
N GLY A 576 2.71 18.49 -22.59
CA GLY A 576 2.27 17.72 -21.43
C GLY A 576 0.91 18.17 -20.87
N ALA A 577 0.57 17.69 -19.69
CA ALA A 577 -0.64 18.12 -18.98
C ALA A 577 -0.48 19.54 -18.43
N ALA A 578 0.71 19.96 -18.05
CA ALA A 578 0.98 21.33 -17.61
C ALA A 578 0.54 22.34 -18.68
N GLY A 579 0.95 22.11 -19.93
CA GLY A 579 0.54 22.95 -21.07
C GLY A 579 -0.95 22.84 -21.40
N TYR A 580 -1.52 21.64 -21.34
CA TYR A 580 -2.95 21.43 -21.62
C TYR A 580 -3.87 22.17 -20.63
N PHE A 581 -3.58 22.11 -19.34
CA PHE A 581 -4.37 22.77 -18.30
C PHE A 581 -3.96 24.24 -18.06
N GLY A 582 -2.86 24.71 -18.66
CA GLY A 582 -2.31 26.05 -18.42
C GLY A 582 -1.84 26.24 -16.96
N VAL A 583 -1.33 25.20 -16.32
CA VAL A 583 -0.89 25.24 -14.92
C VAL A 583 0.58 24.84 -14.83
N THR A 584 1.40 25.73 -14.27
CA THR A 584 2.83 25.50 -14.09
C THR A 584 3.11 24.87 -12.73
N PRO A 585 3.57 23.60 -12.68
CA PRO A 585 4.04 22.99 -11.44
C PRO A 585 5.46 23.48 -11.10
N ASP A 586 5.85 23.34 -9.82
CA ASP A 586 7.24 23.60 -9.40
C ASP A 586 8.19 22.46 -9.83
N LEU A 587 7.69 21.23 -9.83
CA LEU A 587 8.39 20.03 -10.27
C LEU A 587 7.48 19.18 -11.16
N THR A 588 8.05 18.60 -12.21
CA THR A 588 7.41 17.65 -13.11
C THR A 588 8.17 16.34 -13.10
N VAL A 589 7.48 15.24 -12.87
CA VAL A 589 8.06 13.90 -13.00
C VAL A 589 7.69 13.32 -14.35
N LEU A 590 8.69 12.91 -15.12
CA LEU A 590 8.54 12.28 -16.43
C LEU A 590 8.89 10.79 -16.36
N GLY A 591 8.34 10.02 -17.28
CA GLY A 591 8.61 8.61 -17.45
C GLY A 591 8.00 8.08 -18.76
N LYS A 592 7.97 6.78 -18.92
CA LYS A 592 7.31 6.12 -20.05
C LYS A 592 7.69 6.72 -21.43
N ALA A 593 6.83 7.57 -22.01
CA ALA A 593 7.02 8.17 -23.32
C ALA A 593 8.32 8.96 -23.46
N VAL A 594 8.89 9.48 -22.37
CA VAL A 594 10.14 10.23 -22.37
C VAL A 594 11.35 9.45 -22.94
N SER A 595 11.28 8.12 -23.00
CA SER A 595 12.30 7.27 -23.62
C SER A 595 11.78 6.46 -24.82
N GLY A 596 10.58 6.76 -25.33
CA GLY A 596 10.00 6.03 -26.46
C GLY A 596 9.82 4.52 -26.24
N GLY A 597 9.73 4.06 -25.00
CA GLY A 597 9.62 2.64 -24.66
C GLY A 597 10.94 1.94 -24.36
N TYR A 598 12.07 2.61 -24.50
CA TYR A 598 13.38 2.07 -24.13
C TYR A 598 13.60 2.08 -22.61
N PRO A 599 14.54 1.24 -22.09
CA PRO A 599 14.82 1.13 -20.67
C PRO A 599 15.26 2.44 -20.01
N MET A 600 15.23 2.49 -18.66
CA MET A 600 15.69 3.62 -17.84
C MET A 600 14.94 4.93 -18.14
N ALA A 601 13.62 4.82 -18.23
CA ALA A 601 12.69 5.88 -18.60
C ALA A 601 12.12 6.58 -17.38
N GLY A 602 12.85 7.57 -16.84
CA GLY A 602 12.31 8.40 -15.77
C GLY A 602 13.20 9.59 -15.46
N GLY A 603 12.66 10.52 -14.74
CA GLY A 603 13.39 11.68 -14.26
C GLY A 603 12.47 12.71 -13.61
N VAL A 604 13.09 13.75 -13.10
CA VAL A 604 12.44 14.91 -12.51
C VAL A 604 13.03 16.17 -13.08
N GLY A 605 12.20 17.12 -13.38
CA GLY A 605 12.62 18.45 -13.79
C GLY A 605 11.69 19.52 -13.20
N GLY A 606 12.04 20.77 -13.38
CA GLY A 606 11.25 21.89 -12.87
C GLY A 606 12.08 23.14 -12.74
N ARG A 607 11.66 24.03 -11.85
CA ARG A 607 12.29 25.31 -11.58
C ARG A 607 13.77 25.14 -11.23
N GLU A 608 14.63 26.00 -11.80
CA GLU A 608 16.07 25.99 -11.57
C GLU A 608 16.45 26.06 -10.09
N ASP A 609 15.82 26.95 -9.32
CA ASP A 609 16.10 27.13 -7.90
C ASP A 609 15.79 25.89 -7.04
N VAL A 610 14.72 25.17 -7.39
CA VAL A 610 14.36 23.90 -6.72
C VAL A 610 15.29 22.77 -7.17
N MET A 611 15.62 22.72 -8.47
CA MET A 611 16.47 21.70 -9.04
C MET A 611 17.95 21.85 -8.64
N ALA A 612 18.38 23.02 -8.19
CA ALA A 612 19.74 23.26 -7.71
C ALA A 612 20.17 22.31 -6.57
N VAL A 613 19.23 21.76 -5.79
CA VAL A 613 19.52 20.77 -4.73
C VAL A 613 20.14 19.47 -5.26
N PHE A 614 20.02 19.19 -6.57
CA PHE A 614 20.64 18.02 -7.22
C PHE A 614 22.10 18.24 -7.64
N GLY A 615 22.62 19.46 -7.51
CA GLY A 615 24.02 19.78 -7.84
C GLY A 615 24.99 18.96 -7.00
N SER A 616 26.18 18.72 -7.55
CA SER A 616 27.23 17.91 -6.90
C SER A 616 27.96 18.60 -5.75
N GLY A 617 27.70 19.90 -5.53
CA GLY A 617 28.45 20.73 -4.57
C GLY A 617 29.89 21.07 -5.01
N LEU A 618 30.30 20.65 -6.20
CA LEU A 618 31.66 20.93 -6.75
C LEU A 618 31.82 22.36 -7.27
N ASP A 619 30.71 23.06 -7.46
CA ASP A 619 30.65 24.47 -7.91
C ASP A 619 30.95 25.49 -6.80
N GLY A 620 31.22 25.02 -5.59
CA GLY A 620 31.52 25.88 -4.43
C GLY A 620 30.31 26.66 -3.89
N LYS A 621 29.11 26.46 -4.43
CA LYS A 621 27.88 27.04 -3.90
C LYS A 621 27.44 26.24 -2.68
N SER A 622 27.34 26.91 -1.53
CA SER A 622 26.80 26.32 -0.31
C SER A 622 25.29 26.15 -0.45
N GLY A 623 24.79 24.93 -0.35
CA GLY A 623 23.36 24.63 -0.40
C GLY A 623 23.06 23.20 0.05
N ALA A 624 21.78 22.89 0.28
CA ALA A 624 21.35 21.54 0.60
C ALA A 624 21.54 20.66 -0.66
N HIS A 625 22.38 19.63 -0.55
CA HIS A 625 22.56 18.65 -1.61
C HIS A 625 21.83 17.38 -1.25
N ILE A 626 21.11 16.81 -2.22
CA ILE A 626 20.44 15.51 -2.08
C ILE A 626 21.13 14.47 -2.93
N GLN A 627 21.33 13.30 -2.35
CA GLN A 627 21.88 12.17 -3.09
C GLN A 627 20.79 11.44 -3.84
N VAL A 628 20.88 11.39 -5.15
CA VAL A 628 20.02 10.62 -6.06
C VAL A 628 20.89 9.97 -7.13
N GLY A 629 20.43 8.89 -7.71
CA GLY A 629 21.09 8.27 -8.83
C GLY A 629 20.90 6.75 -8.87
N GLY A 630 21.40 6.17 -9.94
CA GLY A 630 21.52 4.74 -10.17
C GLY A 630 22.61 4.54 -11.22
N THR A 631 23.29 3.41 -11.20
CA THR A 631 24.42 3.11 -12.09
C THR A 631 24.13 3.34 -13.58
N LEU A 632 22.87 3.10 -13.99
CA LEU A 632 22.46 3.21 -15.39
C LEU A 632 21.68 4.51 -15.70
N SER A 633 21.52 5.40 -14.73
CA SER A 633 20.82 6.68 -14.96
C SER A 633 21.59 7.52 -15.98
N ALA A 634 20.87 8.18 -16.88
CA ALA A 634 21.42 9.04 -17.92
C ALA A 634 22.43 8.34 -18.86
N ASN A 635 22.31 7.03 -19.06
CA ASN A 635 23.17 6.33 -20.01
C ASN A 635 22.89 6.76 -21.47
N PRO A 636 23.89 6.66 -22.39
CA PRO A 636 23.72 7.11 -23.77
C PRO A 636 22.54 6.47 -24.51
N LEU A 637 22.30 5.17 -24.29
CA LEU A 637 21.20 4.44 -24.92
C LEU A 637 19.83 5.06 -24.58
N SER A 638 19.56 5.28 -23.30
CA SER A 638 18.26 5.80 -22.84
C SER A 638 18.07 7.27 -23.20
N CYS A 639 19.12 8.07 -23.07
CA CYS A 639 19.07 9.50 -23.42
C CYS A 639 18.90 9.71 -24.92
N ALA A 640 19.60 8.94 -25.75
CA ALA A 640 19.46 8.98 -27.20
C ALA A 640 18.05 8.53 -27.64
N ALA A 641 17.58 7.41 -27.09
CA ALA A 641 16.23 6.90 -27.38
C ALA A 641 15.15 7.94 -27.02
N GLY A 642 15.28 8.57 -25.84
CA GLY A 642 14.37 9.64 -25.43
C GLY A 642 14.42 10.86 -26.34
N TYR A 643 15.60 11.33 -26.65
CA TYR A 643 15.80 12.45 -27.57
C TYR A 643 15.16 12.19 -28.94
N PHE A 644 15.49 11.08 -29.59
CA PHE A 644 14.93 10.74 -30.90
C PHE A 644 13.44 10.47 -30.85
N ALA A 645 12.93 9.84 -29.78
CA ALA A 645 11.49 9.63 -29.64
C ALA A 645 10.72 10.95 -29.49
N ILE A 646 11.22 11.92 -28.71
CA ILE A 646 10.61 13.24 -28.53
C ILE A 646 10.59 14.00 -29.87
N GLU A 647 11.72 14.02 -30.60
CA GLU A 647 11.81 14.67 -31.91
C GLU A 647 10.84 14.01 -32.93
N GLU A 648 10.73 12.68 -32.93
CA GLU A 648 9.79 11.96 -33.80
C GLU A 648 8.33 12.18 -33.40
N MET A 649 8.01 12.23 -32.10
CA MET A 649 6.68 12.56 -31.63
C MET A 649 6.24 13.97 -32.10
N ALA A 650 7.14 14.94 -32.03
CA ALA A 650 6.89 16.29 -32.49
C ALA A 650 6.76 16.35 -34.05
N ARG A 651 7.70 15.71 -34.76
CA ARG A 651 7.71 15.67 -36.22
C ARG A 651 6.43 15.07 -36.82
N THR A 652 5.93 13.99 -36.21
CA THR A 652 4.75 13.26 -36.66
C THR A 652 3.46 13.77 -36.05
N ASN A 653 3.54 14.59 -35.00
CA ASN A 653 2.41 14.98 -34.14
C ASN A 653 1.67 13.77 -33.55
N ALA A 654 2.45 12.75 -33.17
CA ALA A 654 1.93 11.46 -32.69
C ALA A 654 0.91 11.57 -31.56
N PRO A 655 1.07 12.45 -30.53
CA PRO A 655 0.08 12.59 -29.47
C PRO A 655 -1.32 12.95 -29.99
N VAL A 656 -1.41 13.86 -30.96
CA VAL A 656 -2.70 14.31 -31.52
C VAL A 656 -3.34 13.21 -32.37
N ILE A 657 -2.53 12.47 -33.16
CA ILE A 657 -3.02 11.33 -33.95
C ILE A 657 -3.57 10.25 -33.02
N ALA A 658 -2.80 9.87 -31.99
CA ALA A 658 -3.23 8.91 -30.98
C ALA A 658 -4.49 9.36 -30.22
N GLY A 659 -4.62 10.67 -29.95
CA GLY A 659 -5.80 11.25 -29.32
C GLY A 659 -7.06 11.11 -30.18
N ARG A 660 -6.96 11.35 -31.48
CA ARG A 660 -8.08 11.17 -32.44
C ARG A 660 -8.52 9.70 -32.52
N ALA A 661 -7.57 8.77 -32.51
CA ALA A 661 -7.86 7.34 -32.43
C ALA A 661 -8.60 7.00 -31.11
N GLY A 662 -8.17 7.59 -29.98
CA GLY A 662 -8.86 7.46 -28.69
C GLY A 662 -10.29 7.97 -28.71
N ASP A 663 -10.53 9.14 -29.30
CA ASP A 663 -11.88 9.70 -29.46
C ASP A 663 -12.78 8.80 -30.35
N ARG A 664 -12.22 8.24 -31.42
CA ARG A 664 -12.95 7.29 -32.30
C ARG A 664 -13.31 6.02 -31.56
N LEU A 665 -12.35 5.42 -30.88
CA LEU A 665 -12.56 4.19 -30.09
C LEU A 665 -13.62 4.41 -29.02
N THR A 666 -13.50 5.48 -28.23
CA THR A 666 -14.45 5.80 -27.16
C THR A 666 -15.88 5.96 -27.66
N ARG A 667 -16.08 6.72 -28.74
CA ARG A 667 -17.40 6.86 -29.34
C ARG A 667 -17.95 5.52 -29.86
N GLY A 668 -17.10 4.68 -30.44
CA GLY A 668 -17.45 3.34 -30.88
C GLY A 668 -17.88 2.43 -29.74
N LEU A 669 -17.06 2.38 -28.67
CA LEU A 669 -17.36 1.61 -27.46
C LEU A 669 -18.68 2.06 -26.82
N GLN A 670 -18.92 3.37 -26.72
CA GLN A 670 -20.18 3.87 -26.16
C GLN A 670 -21.39 3.41 -26.98
N ARG A 671 -21.32 3.47 -28.33
CA ARG A 671 -22.40 2.95 -29.19
C ARG A 671 -22.66 1.45 -28.99
N LEU A 672 -21.60 0.65 -28.75
CA LEU A 672 -21.75 -0.78 -28.44
C LEU A 672 -22.38 -0.96 -27.07
N VAL A 673 -21.94 -0.25 -26.07
CA VAL A 673 -22.52 -0.26 -24.71
C VAL A 673 -24.03 0.05 -24.78
N ASP A 674 -24.41 1.08 -25.53
CA ASP A 674 -25.81 1.49 -25.69
C ASP A 674 -26.63 0.44 -26.45
N ARG A 675 -26.06 -0.13 -27.52
CA ARG A 675 -26.69 -1.20 -28.32
C ARG A 675 -27.06 -2.41 -27.47
N TYR A 676 -26.18 -2.84 -26.59
CA TYR A 676 -26.37 -4.01 -25.74
C TYR A 676 -27.03 -3.70 -24.38
N GLY A 677 -27.40 -2.44 -24.14
CA GLY A 677 -27.99 -2.02 -22.86
C GLY A 677 -27.09 -2.35 -21.64
N LEU A 678 -25.76 -2.29 -21.82
CA LEU A 678 -24.80 -2.60 -20.78
C LEU A 678 -24.63 -1.42 -19.81
N PRO A 679 -24.37 -1.68 -18.52
CA PRO A 679 -24.13 -0.61 -17.56
C PRO A 679 -22.71 -0.04 -17.63
N TYR A 680 -21.95 -0.41 -18.65
CA TYR A 680 -20.54 -0.03 -18.81
C TYR A 680 -20.39 1.46 -19.14
N VAL A 681 -19.21 1.99 -18.85
CA VAL A 681 -18.92 3.41 -19.10
C VAL A 681 -17.63 3.53 -19.89
N ALA A 682 -17.74 4.11 -21.09
CA ALA A 682 -16.58 4.46 -21.90
C ALA A 682 -16.34 5.99 -21.84
N TYR A 683 -15.08 6.39 -21.65
CA TYR A 683 -14.62 7.79 -21.67
C TYR A 683 -13.12 7.85 -21.94
N ASN A 684 -12.59 9.01 -22.29
CA ASN A 684 -11.16 9.15 -22.55
C ASN A 684 -10.63 10.56 -22.20
N GLN A 685 -9.32 10.61 -22.00
CA GLN A 685 -8.53 11.84 -22.04
C GLN A 685 -7.50 11.68 -23.17
N GLY A 686 -7.89 12.07 -24.36
CA GLY A 686 -7.10 11.86 -25.58
C GLY A 686 -6.84 10.37 -25.83
N SER A 687 -5.58 9.98 -25.91
CA SER A 687 -5.16 8.61 -26.17
C SER A 687 -5.20 7.67 -24.94
N ILE A 688 -5.70 8.14 -23.80
CA ILE A 688 -5.96 7.34 -22.61
C ILE A 688 -7.45 7.03 -22.59
N VAL A 689 -7.83 5.81 -22.92
CA VAL A 689 -9.23 5.38 -23.04
C VAL A 689 -9.57 4.43 -21.88
N HIS A 690 -10.72 4.63 -21.29
CA HIS A 690 -11.27 3.83 -20.21
C HIS A 690 -12.56 3.14 -20.65
N LEU A 691 -12.66 1.85 -20.35
CA LEU A 691 -13.88 1.06 -20.47
C LEU A 691 -14.14 0.38 -19.14
N GLU A 692 -14.92 1.03 -18.29
CA GLU A 692 -15.23 0.49 -16.97
C GLU A 692 -16.44 -0.45 -17.06
N CYS A 693 -16.17 -1.76 -16.93
CA CYS A 693 -17.20 -2.81 -16.93
C CYS A 693 -17.55 -3.32 -15.54
N SER A 694 -16.59 -3.37 -14.62
CA SER A 694 -16.79 -3.90 -13.27
C SER A 694 -16.96 -2.83 -12.20
N GLY A 695 -16.36 -1.65 -12.40
CA GLY A 695 -16.30 -0.56 -11.42
C GLY A 695 -15.43 -0.85 -10.20
N VAL A 696 -14.58 -1.88 -10.22
CA VAL A 696 -13.72 -2.25 -9.09
C VAL A 696 -12.77 -1.11 -8.72
N MET A 697 -12.24 -0.39 -9.70
CA MET A 697 -11.31 0.72 -9.52
C MET A 697 -11.99 1.99 -8.93
N LEU A 698 -13.32 1.99 -8.83
CA LEU A 698 -14.12 3.10 -8.31
C LEU A 698 -14.54 2.90 -6.85
N LEU A 699 -14.29 1.72 -6.29
CA LEU A 699 -14.54 1.46 -4.87
C LEU A 699 -13.60 2.31 -4.00
N ASP A 700 -14.11 2.76 -2.86
CA ASP A 700 -13.32 3.54 -1.89
C ASP A 700 -13.70 3.21 -0.44
N THR A 701 -12.94 3.73 0.51
CA THR A 701 -13.14 3.46 1.94
C THR A 701 -14.28 4.26 2.58
N ARG A 702 -14.91 5.18 1.86
CA ARG A 702 -16.14 5.87 2.35
C ARG A 702 -17.31 4.90 2.46
N HIS A 703 -17.24 3.79 1.71
CA HIS A 703 -18.22 2.69 1.75
C HIS A 703 -17.55 1.36 2.07
N PRO A 704 -16.98 1.18 3.30
CA PRO A 704 -16.12 0.04 3.63
C PRO A 704 -16.83 -1.32 3.53
N VAL A 705 -18.11 -1.39 3.87
CA VAL A 705 -18.90 -2.64 3.74
C VAL A 705 -19.04 -3.05 2.28
N LYS A 706 -19.30 -2.08 1.39
CA LYS A 706 -19.37 -2.31 -0.05
C LYS A 706 -18.03 -2.73 -0.62
N LEU A 707 -16.96 -2.03 -0.26
CA LEU A 707 -15.60 -2.38 -0.64
C LEU A 707 -15.27 -3.84 -0.28
N LEU A 708 -15.51 -4.25 0.96
CA LEU A 708 -15.20 -5.61 1.41
C LEU A 708 -16.05 -6.70 0.72
N LYS A 709 -17.34 -6.43 0.52
CA LYS A 709 -18.26 -7.40 -0.07
C LYS A 709 -18.07 -7.56 -1.58
N GLU A 710 -17.83 -6.46 -2.29
CA GLU A 710 -17.89 -6.45 -3.76
C GLU A 710 -16.52 -6.49 -4.44
N ASN A 711 -15.43 -6.14 -3.75
CA ASN A 711 -14.11 -6.05 -4.36
C ASN A 711 -13.69 -7.34 -5.10
N LYS A 712 -13.86 -8.50 -4.46
CA LYS A 712 -13.49 -9.79 -5.08
C LYS A 712 -14.33 -10.07 -6.33
N THR A 713 -15.65 -9.94 -6.24
CA THR A 713 -16.56 -10.21 -7.36
C THR A 713 -16.28 -9.28 -8.54
N ARG A 714 -16.14 -7.97 -8.30
CA ARG A 714 -15.87 -6.98 -9.34
C ARG A 714 -14.49 -7.18 -9.98
N LYS A 715 -13.49 -7.55 -9.17
CA LYS A 715 -12.16 -7.89 -9.68
C LYS A 715 -12.21 -9.13 -10.57
N THR A 716 -12.92 -10.18 -10.16
CA THR A 716 -13.11 -11.40 -10.98
C THR A 716 -13.77 -11.05 -12.31
N VAL A 717 -14.83 -10.26 -12.33
CA VAL A 717 -15.48 -9.81 -13.59
C VAL A 717 -14.50 -9.05 -14.47
N MET A 718 -13.72 -8.13 -13.92
CA MET A 718 -12.70 -7.40 -14.69
C MET A 718 -11.67 -8.34 -15.33
N GLU A 719 -11.18 -9.32 -14.56
CA GLU A 719 -10.22 -10.33 -15.05
C GLU A 719 -10.81 -11.22 -16.15
N GLN A 720 -12.05 -11.67 -15.99
CA GLN A 720 -12.76 -12.48 -17.00
C GLN A 720 -13.03 -11.68 -18.29
N MET A 721 -13.42 -10.42 -18.19
CA MET A 721 -13.57 -9.53 -19.35
C MET A 721 -12.23 -9.32 -20.07
N GLY A 722 -11.14 -9.10 -19.32
CA GLY A 722 -9.80 -9.03 -19.89
C GLY A 722 -9.39 -10.30 -20.65
N ALA A 723 -9.74 -11.49 -20.13
CA ALA A 723 -9.54 -12.76 -20.83
C ALA A 723 -10.36 -12.85 -22.11
N ALA A 724 -11.62 -12.42 -22.08
CA ALA A 724 -12.46 -12.41 -23.27
C ALA A 724 -11.92 -11.47 -24.35
N TYR A 725 -11.44 -10.28 -23.98
CA TYR A 725 -10.76 -9.37 -24.92
C TYR A 725 -9.55 -10.05 -25.55
N ALA A 726 -8.69 -10.69 -24.75
CA ALA A 726 -7.51 -11.40 -25.24
C ALA A 726 -7.89 -12.57 -26.18
N ALA A 727 -8.87 -13.39 -25.82
CA ALA A 727 -9.35 -14.47 -26.68
C ALA A 727 -9.91 -13.98 -28.04
N HIS A 728 -10.39 -12.72 -28.09
CA HIS A 728 -10.82 -12.06 -29.33
C HIS A 728 -9.74 -11.12 -29.91
N GLY A 729 -8.49 -11.28 -29.49
CA GLY A 729 -7.34 -10.60 -30.08
C GLY A 729 -7.16 -9.14 -29.66
N ILE A 730 -7.56 -8.74 -28.46
CA ILE A 730 -7.34 -7.41 -27.91
C ILE A 730 -6.62 -7.51 -26.57
N ILE A 731 -5.51 -6.83 -26.41
CA ILE A 731 -4.82 -6.71 -25.09
C ILE A 731 -5.09 -5.33 -24.50
N THR A 732 -5.55 -5.30 -23.24
CA THR A 732 -5.83 -4.07 -22.48
C THR A 732 -5.07 -4.08 -21.16
N LEU A 733 -4.97 -2.92 -20.51
CA LEU A 733 -4.42 -2.84 -19.17
C LEU A 733 -5.50 -3.22 -18.13
N ALA A 734 -5.30 -4.35 -17.49
CA ALA A 734 -6.18 -4.88 -16.43
C ALA A 734 -7.67 -4.93 -16.83
N GLY A 735 -7.99 -5.18 -18.11
CA GLY A 735 -9.36 -5.33 -18.59
C GLY A 735 -10.21 -4.04 -18.61
N SER A 736 -9.62 -2.86 -18.35
CA SER A 736 -10.40 -1.62 -18.27
C SER A 736 -9.77 -0.41 -18.96
N ARG A 737 -8.44 -0.27 -18.94
CA ARG A 737 -7.75 0.90 -19.50
C ARG A 737 -6.97 0.53 -20.76
N MET A 738 -6.96 1.45 -21.71
CA MET A 738 -6.31 1.29 -23.01
C MET A 738 -5.48 2.52 -23.31
N TYR A 739 -4.31 2.31 -23.89
CA TYR A 739 -3.45 3.36 -24.42
C TYR A 739 -3.41 3.23 -25.94
N LEU A 740 -3.59 4.33 -26.66
CA LEU A 740 -3.49 4.36 -28.09
C LEU A 740 -2.20 5.05 -28.54
N SER A 741 -1.76 4.69 -29.72
CA SER A 741 -0.58 5.22 -30.41
C SER A 741 -0.95 5.84 -31.75
N MET A 742 -0.01 6.45 -32.42
CA MET A 742 -0.23 6.89 -33.80
C MET A 742 -0.35 5.72 -34.80
N ALA A 743 0.03 4.50 -34.40
CA ALA A 743 -0.13 3.31 -35.24
C ALA A 743 -1.57 2.77 -35.22
N ASP A 744 -2.41 3.22 -34.29
CA ASP A 744 -3.84 2.84 -34.21
C ASP A 744 -4.65 3.65 -35.23
N THR A 745 -4.51 3.27 -36.50
CA THR A 745 -5.25 3.88 -37.62
C THR A 745 -6.75 3.66 -37.48
N ASP A 746 -7.55 4.36 -38.28
CA ASP A 746 -9.00 4.17 -38.32
C ASP A 746 -9.39 2.70 -38.57
N ALA A 747 -8.63 2.00 -39.43
CA ALA A 747 -8.87 0.59 -39.75
C ALA A 747 -8.60 -0.32 -38.52
N VAL A 748 -7.52 -0.04 -37.75
CA VAL A 748 -7.22 -0.78 -36.50
C VAL A 748 -8.30 -0.54 -35.46
N VAL A 749 -8.76 0.70 -35.32
CA VAL A 749 -9.84 1.05 -34.38
C VAL A 749 -11.16 0.38 -34.77
N ASP A 750 -11.49 0.32 -36.06
CA ASP A 750 -12.71 -0.33 -36.56
C ASP A 750 -12.63 -1.83 -36.36
N GLU A 751 -11.48 -2.45 -36.60
CA GLU A 751 -11.21 -3.85 -36.28
C GLU A 751 -11.39 -4.12 -34.78
N ALA A 752 -10.82 -3.27 -33.92
CA ALA A 752 -10.99 -3.39 -32.47
C ALA A 752 -12.46 -3.32 -32.06
N LEU A 753 -13.22 -2.37 -32.60
CA LEU A 753 -14.65 -2.23 -32.32
C LEU A 753 -15.45 -3.48 -32.74
N ALA A 754 -15.12 -4.09 -33.89
CA ALA A 754 -15.75 -5.34 -34.32
C ALA A 754 -15.44 -6.51 -33.35
N ARG A 755 -14.23 -6.55 -32.80
CA ARG A 755 -13.83 -7.53 -31.78
C ARG A 755 -14.52 -7.26 -30.43
N PHE A 756 -14.65 -6.02 -30.00
CA PHE A 756 -15.42 -5.65 -28.79
C PHE A 756 -16.90 -5.98 -28.95
N ASP A 757 -17.49 -5.80 -30.15
CA ASP A 757 -18.87 -6.18 -30.45
C ASP A 757 -19.12 -7.67 -30.19
N GLN A 758 -18.19 -8.54 -30.64
CA GLN A 758 -18.24 -9.99 -30.36
C GLN A 758 -18.20 -10.28 -28.87
N VAL A 759 -17.32 -9.62 -28.11
CA VAL A 759 -17.21 -9.83 -26.65
C VAL A 759 -18.46 -9.35 -25.91
N PHE A 760 -19.03 -8.21 -26.30
CA PHE A 760 -20.21 -7.67 -25.62
C PHE A 760 -21.46 -8.54 -25.82
N ALA A 761 -21.57 -9.22 -26.96
CA ALA A 761 -22.60 -10.24 -27.20
C ALA A 761 -22.50 -11.47 -26.25
N LEU A 762 -21.38 -11.67 -25.57
CA LEU A 762 -21.16 -12.76 -24.61
C LEU A 762 -21.52 -12.40 -23.17
N VAL A 763 -21.88 -11.14 -22.92
CA VAL A 763 -22.16 -10.64 -21.56
C VAL A 763 -23.53 -11.14 -21.08
N GLU A 764 -23.65 -11.38 -19.77
CA GLU A 764 -24.87 -11.83 -19.12
C GLU A 764 -26.01 -10.79 -19.28
N GLY A 765 -27.19 -11.27 -19.71
CA GLY A 765 -28.38 -10.43 -19.89
C GLY A 765 -28.43 -9.63 -21.21
N VAL A 766 -27.59 -10.04 -22.17
CA VAL A 766 -27.62 -9.57 -23.56
C VAL A 766 -28.40 -10.55 -24.44
#